data_02e2632ce26e3e82b79161c2e8aa3249
#
_entry.id   02e2632ce26e3e82b79161c2e8aa3249
#
_cell.length_a   1.000
_cell.length_b   1.000
_cell.length_c   1.000
_cell.angle_alpha   90.00
_cell.angle_beta   90.00
_cell.angle_gamma   90.00
#
_symmetry.space_group_name_H-M   'P 1'
#
loop_
_entity.id
_entity.type
_entity.pdbx_description
1 polymer ?
#
loop_
_entity_poly.entity_id
_entity_poly.type
_entity_poly.pdbx_seq_one_letter_code
_entity_poly.pdbx_strand_id
1 'polypeptide(L)'
;MSAIQYEKNADNIVILTLDSTGQSANTMNAEFRDSLDEVTQKLKAETELSGVIFRSAKKTFFAGGDLDELIQVQPEHATDFFNMVEKLKGHLRTIETLGVPVVAALNGTALGGGWEIALSCHHRIAINDPKSKFGLPEVTLGLLPGGGGIVRMVRLLGLQNAFPFLMEGKQFGVDKAKSLGLIHDTAENEQELLDKAIAWIKANPKSQQPFDVKGYKIPGGDPKTPAVAQVLAIAPAMLKDKTKGCYPAPEAIMAAAVEGAQVDVDTALRIESRYFTQLATGQISKNMIGTFWHGLNAIKSGASRPADIAKWQATKVGVLGAGMMGAGIAYATAIKGIPVILKDVSVENAEKGKAYSQKLLDKRVSQGRMTAEKRDQILSLITATASAEDLQGCDLIIEAVFENQELKAKVTQEAEQYLAPNGVMASNTSTLPITGLAQASKDDKAFIGLHFFSPVDKMQLVEIIKGKNTSAETLAKAYDFVQQIGKTPIVVNDSRGFFTSRVFGTFIQEGMRLLAEGVHPARIEMAALKAGMPVGPLAIQDEVSLTLTEHVASETRKALQAEGKELPKTPVDEVIHTLIHELNRKGKAAGAGFYDYPENGKKHLWEGLNRWQKDHDISEQDMIDRILFVQALDTLRCYEEGVLESVIDANVGSIFGIGYAPWTGGAIQFLNQYGIDKAQKRAEELAAKYGERFTPPTLLKTKAEQKQNIQ
;
A
#
# COMPACT_ATOMS: atom_id res chain seq x y z
N MET A 1 22.06 7.95 26.66
CA MET A 1 21.91 9.41 26.41
C MET A 1 20.42 9.69 26.36
N SER A 2 19.95 10.90 26.75
CA SER A 2 18.52 11.20 26.77
C SER A 2 18.02 11.55 25.37
N ALA A 3 16.90 10.97 24.95
CA ALA A 3 16.23 11.31 23.66
C ALA A 3 15.52 12.67 23.70
N ILE A 4 15.45 13.31 24.88
CA ILE A 4 14.89 14.64 25.06
C ILE A 4 15.89 15.50 25.85
N GLN A 5 16.40 16.54 25.20
CA GLN A 5 17.25 17.53 25.84
C GLN A 5 16.38 18.55 26.57
N TYR A 6 16.73 18.89 27.81
CA TYR A 6 15.99 19.82 28.66
C TYR A 6 16.80 21.12 28.86
N GLU A 7 16.29 22.25 28.40
CA GLU A 7 16.90 23.55 28.53
C GLU A 7 15.88 24.57 29.06
N LYS A 8 16.21 25.30 30.10
CA LYS A 8 15.38 26.41 30.61
C LYS A 8 16.04 27.72 30.23
N ASN A 9 15.32 28.56 29.51
CA ASN A 9 15.84 29.86 29.08
C ASN A 9 15.66 30.94 30.14
N ALA A 10 16.14 32.16 29.85
CA ALA A 10 16.05 33.31 30.77
C ALA A 10 14.62 33.79 31.07
N ASP A 11 13.64 33.40 30.23
CA ASP A 11 12.22 33.72 30.42
C ASP A 11 11.48 32.63 31.23
N ASN A 12 12.19 31.73 31.86
CA ASN A 12 11.64 30.53 32.55
C ASN A 12 10.80 29.61 31.66
N ILE A 13 11.07 29.61 30.36
CA ILE A 13 10.45 28.70 29.41
C ILE A 13 11.37 27.50 29.25
N VAL A 14 10.82 26.27 29.37
CA VAL A 14 11.55 25.04 29.15
C VAL A 14 11.40 24.64 27.70
N ILE A 15 12.54 24.41 27.05
CA ILE A 15 12.63 23.91 25.67
C ILE A 15 13.02 22.43 25.73
N LEU A 16 12.11 21.58 25.28
CA LEU A 16 12.30 20.14 25.16
C LEU A 16 12.69 19.83 23.71
N THR A 17 13.97 19.55 23.47
CA THR A 17 14.47 19.23 22.13
C THR A 17 14.50 17.73 21.96
N LEU A 18 13.68 17.21 21.06
CA LEU A 18 13.60 15.80 20.69
C LEU A 18 14.77 15.41 19.81
N ASP A 19 15.61 14.48 20.26
CA ASP A 19 16.84 14.08 19.58
C ASP A 19 17.21 12.63 19.88
N SER A 20 16.51 11.68 19.23
CA SER A 20 16.79 10.24 19.36
C SER A 20 18.21 9.92 18.88
N THR A 21 19.03 9.35 19.76
CA THR A 21 20.45 9.10 19.53
C THR A 21 20.65 8.10 18.38
N GLY A 22 21.50 8.45 17.42
CA GLY A 22 21.86 7.56 16.30
C GLY A 22 20.75 7.30 15.27
N GLN A 23 19.59 7.94 15.42
CA GLN A 23 18.46 7.80 14.49
C GLN A 23 18.29 9.03 13.61
N SER A 24 17.82 8.82 12.38
CA SER A 24 17.52 9.91 11.43
C SER A 24 16.21 10.65 11.75
N ALA A 25 15.34 10.06 12.54
CA ALA A 25 14.05 10.58 12.98
C ALA A 25 13.77 10.20 14.46
N ASN A 26 12.96 11.01 15.13
CA ASN A 26 12.49 10.69 16.48
C ASN A 26 11.36 9.68 16.43
N THR A 27 11.36 8.68 17.32
CA THR A 27 10.32 7.67 17.48
C THR A 27 9.98 7.45 18.95
N MET A 28 8.78 6.92 19.23
CA MET A 28 8.33 6.56 20.60
C MET A 28 8.91 5.23 21.07
N ASN A 29 10.23 5.08 21.02
CA ASN A 29 10.94 3.91 21.55
C ASN A 29 11.13 3.97 23.08
N ALA A 30 11.79 2.98 23.66
CA ALA A 30 12.05 2.91 25.09
C ALA A 30 12.86 4.12 25.60
N GLU A 31 13.92 4.52 24.89
CA GLU A 31 14.75 5.70 25.25
C GLU A 31 13.92 6.98 25.32
N PHE A 32 13.01 7.19 24.37
CA PHE A 32 12.09 8.33 24.39
C PHE A 32 11.14 8.28 25.59
N ARG A 33 10.55 7.12 25.88
CA ARG A 33 9.62 6.95 27.01
C ARG A 33 10.29 7.22 28.36
N ASP A 34 11.51 6.71 28.56
CA ASP A 34 12.29 6.97 29.77
C ASP A 34 12.67 8.45 29.87
N SER A 35 13.09 9.06 28.78
CA SER A 35 13.38 10.52 28.74
C SER A 35 12.14 11.38 29.02
N LEU A 36 10.97 10.95 28.52
CA LEU A 36 9.72 11.66 28.79
C LEU A 36 9.30 11.58 30.25
N ASP A 37 9.53 10.43 30.92
CA ASP A 37 9.32 10.30 32.37
C ASP A 37 10.21 11.29 33.12
N GLU A 38 11.52 11.28 32.85
CA GLU A 38 12.48 12.18 33.51
C GLU A 38 12.12 13.65 33.33
N VAL A 39 11.81 14.12 32.09
CA VAL A 39 11.48 15.51 31.86
C VAL A 39 10.14 15.89 32.48
N THR A 40 9.18 14.95 32.54
CA THR A 40 7.90 15.19 33.21
C THR A 40 8.09 15.43 34.70
N GLN A 41 8.96 14.63 35.36
CA GLN A 41 9.26 14.84 36.79
C GLN A 41 10.00 16.16 37.03
N LYS A 42 10.94 16.53 36.15
CA LYS A 42 11.62 17.85 36.25
C LYS A 42 10.63 18.98 36.08
N LEU A 43 9.74 18.94 35.08
CA LEU A 43 8.72 19.99 34.88
C LEU A 43 7.78 20.13 36.06
N LYS A 44 7.39 19.03 36.72
CA LYS A 44 6.56 19.04 37.94
C LYS A 44 7.27 19.70 39.13
N ALA A 45 8.59 19.61 39.17
CA ALA A 45 9.41 20.19 40.24
C ALA A 45 9.78 21.66 40.02
N GLU A 46 9.53 22.20 38.81
CA GLU A 46 9.82 23.60 38.51
C GLU A 46 8.90 24.55 39.30
N THR A 47 9.50 25.52 39.99
CA THR A 47 8.78 26.50 40.80
C THR A 47 8.45 27.77 40.03
N GLU A 48 9.23 28.08 38.99
CA GLU A 48 9.11 29.28 38.16
C GLU A 48 9.05 28.90 36.69
N LEU A 49 8.00 28.15 36.30
CA LEU A 49 7.79 27.70 34.94
C LEU A 49 6.81 28.67 34.25
N SER A 50 7.25 29.31 33.14
CA SER A 50 6.42 30.18 32.32
C SER A 50 5.76 29.45 31.13
N GLY A 51 6.35 28.35 30.66
CA GLY A 51 5.81 27.57 29.57
C GLY A 51 6.77 26.48 29.09
N VAL A 52 6.28 25.64 28.18
CA VAL A 52 7.05 24.52 27.62
C VAL A 52 6.98 24.54 26.08
N ILE A 53 8.08 24.31 25.43
CA ILE A 53 8.16 24.18 23.95
C ILE A 53 8.72 22.80 23.61
N PHE A 54 7.99 22.03 22.80
CA PHE A 54 8.52 20.86 22.13
C PHE A 54 9.07 21.27 20.77
N ARG A 55 10.33 20.94 20.47
CA ARG A 55 10.96 21.07 19.15
C ARG A 55 11.77 19.82 18.81
N SER A 56 12.22 19.70 17.58
CA SER A 56 13.06 18.58 17.13
C SER A 56 14.42 19.06 16.64
N ALA A 57 15.46 18.28 16.91
CA ALA A 57 16.80 18.43 16.33
C ALA A 57 16.94 17.71 14.96
N LYS A 58 15.92 16.94 14.54
CA LYS A 58 15.92 16.19 13.29
C LYS A 58 15.23 17.00 12.17
N LYS A 59 15.37 16.53 10.91
CA LYS A 59 14.67 17.14 9.75
C LYS A 59 13.13 17.03 9.84
N THR A 60 12.63 16.02 10.55
CA THR A 60 11.20 15.86 10.86
C THR A 60 10.96 16.15 12.32
N PHE A 61 9.74 16.51 12.68
CA PHE A 61 9.39 16.70 14.08
C PHE A 61 9.43 15.35 14.81
N PHE A 62 8.66 14.35 14.31
CA PHE A 62 8.59 13.03 14.93
C PHE A 62 7.92 12.02 13.99
N ALA A 63 8.42 10.79 13.93
CA ALA A 63 8.00 9.79 12.94
C ALA A 63 6.92 8.80 13.41
N GLY A 64 6.56 8.81 14.70
CA GLY A 64 5.52 7.94 15.26
C GLY A 64 6.03 6.89 16.23
N GLY A 65 5.27 5.80 16.40
CA GLY A 65 5.61 4.68 17.26
C GLY A 65 6.78 3.87 16.74
N ASP A 66 7.46 3.14 17.62
CA ASP A 66 8.49 2.18 17.23
C ASP A 66 7.83 0.89 16.73
N LEU A 67 7.88 0.66 15.43
CA LEU A 67 7.26 -0.50 14.81
C LEU A 67 8.05 -1.80 15.03
N ASP A 68 9.35 -1.70 15.33
CA ASP A 68 10.17 -2.85 15.69
C ASP A 68 9.78 -3.41 17.07
N GLU A 69 9.42 -2.53 18.01
CA GLU A 69 8.84 -2.94 19.30
C GLU A 69 7.40 -3.44 19.13
N LEU A 70 6.56 -2.72 18.39
CA LEU A 70 5.13 -3.03 18.24
C LEU A 70 4.88 -4.39 17.59
N ILE A 71 5.70 -4.80 16.63
CA ILE A 71 5.56 -6.11 15.98
C ILE A 71 5.84 -7.28 16.94
N GLN A 72 6.58 -7.04 18.03
CA GLN A 72 6.94 -8.08 19.02
C GLN A 72 5.88 -8.24 20.13
N VAL A 73 4.90 -7.35 20.23
CA VAL A 73 3.90 -7.41 21.30
C VAL A 73 2.97 -8.61 21.08
N GLN A 74 2.99 -9.58 22.00
CA GLN A 74 2.17 -10.79 21.96
C GLN A 74 1.01 -10.72 22.97
N PRO A 75 -0.01 -11.58 22.88
CA PRO A 75 -1.15 -11.59 23.81
C PRO A 75 -0.75 -11.67 25.29
N GLU A 76 0.30 -12.41 25.63
CA GLU A 76 0.84 -12.51 26.98
C GLU A 76 1.41 -11.20 27.52
N HIS A 77 1.80 -10.27 26.64
CA HIS A 77 2.32 -8.95 26.99
C HIS A 77 1.23 -7.90 27.19
N ALA A 78 -0.05 -8.26 27.06
CA ALA A 78 -1.16 -7.28 27.02
C ALA A 78 -1.21 -6.35 28.23
N THR A 79 -0.99 -6.88 29.45
CA THR A 79 -1.04 -6.09 30.68
C THR A 79 0.13 -5.10 30.76
N ASP A 80 1.34 -5.55 30.45
CA ASP A 80 2.54 -4.70 30.49
C ASP A 80 2.49 -3.62 29.41
N PHE A 81 2.03 -3.99 28.21
CA PHE A 81 1.84 -3.06 27.12
C PHE A 81 0.78 -1.99 27.45
N PHE A 82 -0.37 -2.39 27.99
CA PHE A 82 -1.40 -1.47 28.45
C PHE A 82 -0.86 -0.47 29.48
N ASN A 83 -0.15 -0.96 30.50
CA ASN A 83 0.43 -0.13 31.55
C ASN A 83 1.49 0.84 31.00
N MET A 84 2.30 0.39 30.05
CA MET A 84 3.30 1.23 29.37
C MET A 84 2.61 2.36 28.57
N VAL A 85 1.55 2.06 27.83
CA VAL A 85 0.77 3.05 27.08
C VAL A 85 0.08 4.04 28.01
N GLU A 86 -0.51 3.59 29.11
CA GLU A 86 -1.13 4.46 30.12
C GLU A 86 -0.09 5.38 30.76
N LYS A 87 1.11 4.88 31.07
CA LYS A 87 2.22 5.69 31.62
C LYS A 87 2.63 6.78 30.61
N LEU A 88 2.86 6.42 29.35
CA LEU A 88 3.19 7.38 28.30
C LEU A 88 2.15 8.49 28.15
N LYS A 89 0.87 8.12 28.06
CA LYS A 89 -0.23 9.09 27.96
C LYS A 89 -0.36 9.94 29.23
N GLY A 90 -0.13 9.33 30.39
CA GLY A 90 -0.10 10.03 31.67
C GLY A 90 0.94 11.14 31.70
N HIS A 91 2.13 10.94 31.13
CA HIS A 91 3.15 11.97 31.02
C HIS A 91 2.71 13.11 30.08
N LEU A 92 2.21 12.78 28.89
CA LEU A 92 1.68 13.79 27.96
C LEU A 92 0.53 14.58 28.59
N ARG A 93 -0.38 13.90 29.30
CA ARG A 93 -1.49 14.54 30.00
C ARG A 93 -1.02 15.43 31.15
N THR A 94 -0.01 15.00 31.90
CA THR A 94 0.60 15.81 32.96
C THR A 94 1.19 17.10 32.39
N ILE A 95 1.93 17.04 31.28
CA ILE A 95 2.49 18.22 30.63
C ILE A 95 1.37 19.13 30.09
N GLU A 96 0.35 18.56 29.47
CA GLU A 96 -0.83 19.26 28.97
C GLU A 96 -1.60 20.03 30.07
N THR A 97 -1.55 19.56 31.33
CA THR A 97 -2.30 20.10 32.45
C THR A 97 -1.43 20.79 33.53
N LEU A 98 -0.18 21.13 33.18
CA LEU A 98 0.75 21.83 34.10
C LEU A 98 0.27 23.22 34.56
N GLY A 99 -0.76 23.79 33.90
CA GLY A 99 -1.25 25.16 34.20
C GLY A 99 -0.44 26.28 33.52
N VAL A 100 0.53 25.93 32.69
CA VAL A 100 1.32 26.83 31.87
C VAL A 100 1.14 26.50 30.38
N PRO A 101 1.37 27.47 29.46
CA PRO A 101 1.26 27.24 28.04
C PRO A 101 2.31 26.19 27.54
N VAL A 102 1.86 25.29 26.68
CA VAL A 102 2.69 24.30 26.02
C VAL A 102 2.55 24.45 24.50
N VAL A 103 3.66 24.58 23.78
CA VAL A 103 3.70 24.84 22.33
C VAL A 103 4.47 23.74 21.62
N ALA A 104 3.91 23.25 20.52
CA ALA A 104 4.64 22.42 19.56
C ALA A 104 5.21 23.27 18.43
N ALA A 105 6.53 23.32 18.34
CA ALA A 105 7.29 23.97 17.28
C ALA A 105 7.63 22.94 16.19
N LEU A 106 6.78 22.83 15.18
CA LEU A 106 6.83 21.80 14.15
C LEU A 106 7.75 22.21 13.00
N ASN A 107 8.99 21.78 13.05
CA ASN A 107 9.97 22.07 11.99
C ASN A 107 9.83 21.21 10.73
N GLY A 108 8.93 20.23 10.73
CA GLY A 108 8.69 19.32 9.62
C GLY A 108 7.57 18.33 9.90
N THR A 109 7.57 17.23 9.18
CA THR A 109 6.55 16.17 9.28
C THR A 109 6.40 15.63 10.70
N ALA A 110 5.14 15.51 11.15
CA ALA A 110 4.74 14.89 12.42
C ALA A 110 3.62 13.88 12.16
N LEU A 111 3.94 12.58 12.27
CA LEU A 111 3.00 11.49 12.03
C LEU A 111 2.83 10.60 13.25
N GLY A 112 1.66 9.99 13.39
CA GLY A 112 1.39 9.05 14.47
C GLY A 112 1.64 9.69 15.83
N GLY A 113 2.43 9.02 16.67
CA GLY A 113 2.84 9.53 17.98
C GLY A 113 3.41 10.94 17.97
N GLY A 114 4.07 11.36 16.87
CA GLY A 114 4.55 12.74 16.73
C GLY A 114 3.42 13.76 16.62
N TRP A 115 2.36 13.40 15.90
CA TRP A 115 1.17 14.25 15.85
C TRP A 115 0.39 14.22 17.17
N GLU A 116 0.41 13.08 17.89
CA GLU A 116 -0.19 12.97 19.22
C GLU A 116 0.50 13.85 20.27
N ILE A 117 1.84 13.94 20.23
CA ILE A 117 2.61 14.91 21.03
C ILE A 117 2.17 16.34 20.69
N ALA A 118 2.09 16.67 19.39
CA ALA A 118 1.66 17.99 18.95
C ALA A 118 0.23 18.32 19.40
N LEU A 119 -0.69 17.37 19.32
CA LEU A 119 -2.08 17.53 19.79
C LEU A 119 -2.20 17.69 21.30
N SER A 120 -1.23 17.16 22.09
CA SER A 120 -1.19 17.40 23.54
C SER A 120 -0.68 18.79 23.93
N CYS A 121 -0.20 19.58 22.96
CA CYS A 121 0.19 20.98 23.18
C CYS A 121 -0.99 21.93 22.97
N HIS A 122 -1.03 23.04 23.68
CA HIS A 122 -2.07 24.05 23.58
C HIS A 122 -2.01 24.81 22.26
N HIS A 123 -0.81 25.02 21.73
CA HIS A 123 -0.57 25.76 20.51
C HIS A 123 0.40 25.03 19.60
N ARG A 124 0.15 25.05 18.29
CA ARG A 124 0.96 24.39 17.27
C ARG A 124 1.34 25.39 16.20
N ILE A 125 2.63 25.56 15.98
CA ILE A 125 3.20 26.42 14.93
C ILE A 125 4.02 25.52 14.01
N ALA A 126 3.89 25.66 12.70
CA ALA A 126 4.63 24.84 11.74
C ALA A 126 5.45 25.70 10.77
N ILE A 127 6.60 25.17 10.35
CA ILE A 127 7.31 25.74 9.20
C ILE A 127 6.43 25.56 7.95
N ASN A 128 6.34 26.61 7.14
CA ASN A 128 5.55 26.64 5.91
C ASN A 128 6.25 25.85 4.78
N ASP A 129 6.38 24.54 4.97
CA ASP A 129 6.96 23.63 3.97
C ASP A 129 5.85 22.74 3.36
N PRO A 130 5.62 22.82 2.02
CA PRO A 130 4.59 22.01 1.35
C PRO A 130 4.87 20.51 1.40
N LYS A 131 6.10 20.09 1.73
CA LYS A 131 6.48 18.69 1.89
C LYS A 131 6.09 18.12 3.24
N SER A 132 5.92 18.97 4.26
CA SER A 132 5.53 18.54 5.60
C SER A 132 4.15 17.90 5.61
N LYS A 133 4.04 16.78 6.31
CA LYS A 133 2.80 16.00 6.48
C LYS A 133 2.49 15.80 7.95
N PHE A 134 1.21 15.90 8.25
CA PHE A 134 0.65 15.67 9.59
C PHE A 134 -0.46 14.63 9.51
N GLY A 135 -0.68 13.90 10.58
CA GLY A 135 -1.77 12.93 10.65
C GLY A 135 -1.48 11.69 11.47
N LEU A 136 -2.46 10.80 11.49
CA LEU A 136 -2.50 9.58 12.29
C LEU A 136 -2.70 8.38 11.35
N PRO A 137 -1.63 7.86 10.73
CA PRO A 137 -1.72 6.80 9.71
C PRO A 137 -1.78 5.37 10.28
N GLU A 138 -1.88 5.19 11.59
CA GLU A 138 -1.77 3.90 12.29
C GLU A 138 -2.73 2.83 11.75
N VAL A 139 -3.91 3.22 11.29
CA VAL A 139 -4.90 2.32 10.69
C VAL A 139 -4.38 1.57 9.47
N THR A 140 -3.45 2.18 8.73
CA THR A 140 -2.82 1.56 7.55
C THR A 140 -1.89 0.40 7.91
N LEU A 141 -1.55 0.28 9.18
CA LEU A 141 -0.74 -0.80 9.77
C LEU A 141 -1.56 -1.71 10.69
N GLY A 142 -2.89 -1.63 10.64
CA GLY A 142 -3.77 -2.43 11.49
C GLY A 142 -3.78 -2.01 12.95
N LEU A 143 -3.34 -0.80 13.26
CA LEU A 143 -3.30 -0.19 14.58
C LEU A 143 -4.25 1.00 14.69
N LEU A 144 -4.33 1.61 15.86
CA LEU A 144 -4.98 2.89 16.10
C LEU A 144 -4.01 3.89 16.74
N PRO A 145 -4.29 5.20 16.66
CA PRO A 145 -3.54 6.21 17.42
C PRO A 145 -3.65 5.96 18.93
N GLY A 146 -2.56 5.51 19.55
CA GLY A 146 -2.56 5.03 20.94
C GLY A 146 -2.01 6.02 21.97
N GLY A 147 -1.48 7.17 21.54
CA GLY A 147 -0.94 8.23 22.40
C GLY A 147 -1.94 9.34 22.73
N GLY A 148 -3.23 9.14 22.51
CA GLY A 148 -4.29 10.11 22.76
C GLY A 148 -4.79 10.81 21.50
N GLY A 149 -4.40 10.33 20.34
CA GLY A 149 -4.75 10.94 19.05
C GLY A 149 -6.24 10.91 18.73
N ILE A 150 -6.92 9.78 18.97
CA ILE A 150 -8.36 9.65 18.75
C ILE A 150 -9.10 10.63 19.65
N VAL A 151 -8.78 10.63 20.94
CA VAL A 151 -9.44 11.45 21.94
C VAL A 151 -9.33 12.93 21.60
N ARG A 152 -8.10 13.40 21.26
CA ARG A 152 -7.86 14.81 20.95
C ARG A 152 -8.45 15.24 19.62
N MET A 153 -8.30 14.41 18.56
CA MET A 153 -8.89 14.73 17.25
C MET A 153 -10.41 14.83 17.30
N VAL A 154 -11.07 13.90 18.01
CA VAL A 154 -12.54 13.92 18.18
C VAL A 154 -12.98 15.16 18.97
N ARG A 155 -12.27 15.52 20.02
CA ARG A 155 -12.61 16.70 20.81
C ARG A 155 -12.37 18.02 20.07
N LEU A 156 -11.33 18.08 19.24
CA LEU A 156 -11.02 19.30 18.47
C LEU A 156 -11.90 19.46 17.22
N LEU A 157 -12.21 18.37 16.51
CA LEU A 157 -12.90 18.41 15.21
C LEU A 157 -14.35 17.93 15.25
N GLY A 158 -14.73 17.19 16.28
CA GLY A 158 -15.97 16.41 16.30
C GLY A 158 -15.85 15.07 15.59
N LEU A 159 -16.78 14.13 15.89
CA LEU A 159 -16.75 12.77 15.39
C LEU A 159 -16.73 12.70 13.86
N GLN A 160 -17.65 13.40 13.20
CA GLN A 160 -17.81 13.31 11.73
C GLN A 160 -16.58 13.83 10.98
N ASN A 161 -15.98 14.92 11.44
CA ASN A 161 -14.81 15.53 10.80
C ASN A 161 -13.50 14.76 11.11
N ALA A 162 -13.43 14.11 12.27
CA ALA A 162 -12.27 13.32 12.67
C ALA A 162 -12.18 11.96 11.95
N PHE A 163 -13.32 11.32 11.67
CA PHE A 163 -13.37 9.97 11.11
C PHE A 163 -12.55 9.75 9.83
N PRO A 164 -12.57 10.63 8.80
CA PRO A 164 -11.76 10.42 7.60
C PRO A 164 -10.26 10.39 7.88
N PHE A 165 -9.79 11.16 8.88
CA PHE A 165 -8.38 11.18 9.27
C PHE A 165 -7.99 9.97 10.13
N LEU A 166 -8.88 9.51 10.98
CA LEU A 166 -8.63 8.40 11.91
C LEU A 166 -8.81 7.04 11.24
N MET A 167 -9.92 6.83 10.52
CA MET A 167 -10.28 5.52 9.95
C MET A 167 -9.68 5.25 8.57
N GLU A 168 -9.18 6.27 7.88
CA GLU A 168 -8.52 6.13 6.58
C GLU A 168 -7.03 6.48 6.64
N GLY A 169 -6.54 6.99 7.78
CA GLY A 169 -5.14 7.39 7.95
C GLY A 169 -4.71 8.53 7.03
N LYS A 170 -5.65 9.39 6.62
CA LYS A 170 -5.37 10.51 5.72
C LYS A 170 -4.40 11.49 6.35
N GLN A 171 -3.34 11.78 5.62
CA GLN A 171 -2.37 12.81 5.97
C GLN A 171 -2.74 14.13 5.29
N PHE A 172 -2.34 15.22 5.92
CA PHE A 172 -2.62 16.57 5.42
C PHE A 172 -1.38 17.47 5.55
N GLY A 173 -1.30 18.48 4.70
CA GLY A 173 -0.23 19.49 4.74
C GLY A 173 -0.58 20.67 5.67
N VAL A 174 0.34 21.65 5.73
CA VAL A 174 0.24 22.84 6.59
C VAL A 174 -1.05 23.62 6.36
N ASP A 175 -1.39 23.94 5.11
CA ASP A 175 -2.59 24.74 4.78
C ASP A 175 -3.87 24.05 5.24
N LYS A 176 -3.99 22.74 4.99
CA LYS A 176 -5.15 21.96 5.41
C LYS A 176 -5.24 21.88 6.93
N ALA A 177 -4.13 21.65 7.62
CA ALA A 177 -4.09 21.65 9.07
C ALA A 177 -4.52 23.00 9.67
N LYS A 178 -4.07 24.10 9.06
CA LYS A 178 -4.47 25.47 9.45
C LYS A 178 -5.96 25.70 9.21
N SER A 179 -6.49 25.29 8.06
CA SER A 179 -7.92 25.39 7.77
C SER A 179 -8.82 24.60 8.73
N LEU A 180 -8.28 23.53 9.34
CA LEU A 180 -8.95 22.71 10.34
C LEU A 180 -8.78 23.25 11.79
N GLY A 181 -7.99 24.31 11.99
CA GLY A 181 -7.66 24.82 13.33
C GLY A 181 -6.73 23.90 14.12
N LEU A 182 -6.06 22.95 13.46
CA LEU A 182 -5.10 22.03 14.08
C LEU A 182 -3.68 22.61 14.14
N ILE A 183 -3.33 23.50 13.22
CA ILE A 183 -2.16 24.38 13.27
C ILE A 183 -2.66 25.82 13.36
N HIS A 184 -2.08 26.61 14.26
CA HIS A 184 -2.58 27.93 14.59
C HIS A 184 -1.79 29.04 13.89
N ASP A 185 -0.47 28.83 13.67
CA ASP A 185 0.39 29.78 12.98
C ASP A 185 1.47 29.06 12.16
N THR A 186 2.14 29.80 11.28
CA THR A 186 3.25 29.32 10.45
C THR A 186 4.48 30.19 10.60
N ALA A 187 5.65 29.62 10.32
CA ALA A 187 6.95 30.28 10.32
C ALA A 187 7.72 29.91 9.04
N GLU A 188 8.63 30.78 8.61
CA GLU A 188 9.44 30.56 7.42
C GLU A 188 10.72 29.76 7.68
N ASN A 189 11.19 29.73 8.93
CA ASN A 189 12.41 29.02 9.36
C ASN A 189 12.37 28.69 10.85
N GLU A 190 13.36 27.90 11.30
CA GLU A 190 13.43 27.42 12.70
C GLU A 190 13.59 28.55 13.73
N GLN A 191 14.29 29.63 13.39
CA GLN A 191 14.47 30.78 14.32
C GLN A 191 13.13 31.48 14.52
N GLU A 192 12.42 31.82 13.44
CA GLU A 192 11.09 32.41 13.51
C GLU A 192 10.09 31.52 14.24
N LEU A 193 10.18 30.18 14.00
CA LEU A 193 9.35 29.21 14.67
C LEU A 193 9.51 29.27 16.19
N LEU A 194 10.75 29.33 16.69
CA LEU A 194 11.06 29.41 18.11
C LEU A 194 10.64 30.76 18.69
N ASP A 195 10.93 31.85 17.99
CA ASP A 195 10.59 33.22 18.42
C ASP A 195 9.06 33.38 18.56
N LYS A 196 8.29 32.89 17.61
CA LYS A 196 6.81 32.88 17.68
C LYS A 196 6.29 31.99 18.82
N ALA A 197 6.91 30.85 19.07
CA ALA A 197 6.53 29.98 20.19
C ALA A 197 6.74 30.71 21.55
N ILE A 198 7.89 31.34 21.74
CA ILE A 198 8.21 32.13 22.93
C ILE A 198 7.24 33.33 23.09
N ALA A 199 7.01 34.07 22.01
CA ALA A 199 6.09 35.22 22.00
C ALA A 199 4.66 34.81 22.37
N TRP A 200 4.19 33.68 21.83
CA TRP A 200 2.86 33.16 22.15
C TRP A 200 2.73 32.78 23.63
N ILE A 201 3.75 32.09 24.20
CA ILE A 201 3.79 31.74 25.63
C ILE A 201 3.68 33.01 26.50
N LYS A 202 4.47 34.05 26.20
CA LYS A 202 4.44 35.31 26.95
C LYS A 202 3.09 36.03 26.88
N ALA A 203 2.42 35.93 25.73
CA ALA A 203 1.09 36.51 25.51
C ALA A 203 -0.06 35.71 26.16
N ASN A 204 0.17 34.42 26.46
CA ASN A 204 -0.84 33.48 26.95
C ASN A 204 -0.37 32.75 28.22
N PRO A 205 -0.10 33.45 29.32
CA PRO A 205 0.54 32.88 30.52
C PRO A 205 -0.30 31.81 31.23
N LYS A 206 -1.58 31.73 30.91
CA LYS A 206 -2.51 30.67 31.38
C LYS A 206 -3.19 30.07 30.21
N SER A 207 -2.83 28.83 29.87
CA SER A 207 -3.43 28.09 28.77
C SER A 207 -3.89 26.74 29.23
N GLN A 208 -4.97 26.28 28.63
CA GLN A 208 -5.51 24.93 28.79
C GLN A 208 -6.13 24.50 27.48
N GLN A 209 -6.28 23.20 27.29
CA GLN A 209 -6.97 22.68 26.12
C GLN A 209 -8.44 23.14 26.11
N PRO A 210 -9.03 23.39 24.92
CA PRO A 210 -10.45 23.76 24.83
C PRO A 210 -11.37 22.77 25.53
N PHE A 211 -11.05 21.49 25.44
CA PHE A 211 -11.87 20.41 26.03
C PHE A 211 -11.66 20.22 27.55
N ASP A 212 -10.72 20.92 28.16
CA ASP A 212 -10.54 21.00 29.63
C ASP A 212 -11.29 22.15 30.24
N VAL A 213 -11.83 23.05 29.44
CA VAL A 213 -12.66 24.14 29.91
C VAL A 213 -14.02 23.62 30.37
N LYS A 214 -14.44 23.99 31.59
CA LYS A 214 -15.74 23.57 32.12
C LYS A 214 -16.88 23.96 31.17
N GLY A 215 -17.72 22.97 30.82
CA GLY A 215 -18.85 23.17 29.91
C GLY A 215 -18.51 23.05 28.42
N TYR A 216 -17.28 22.63 28.10
CA TYR A 216 -16.90 22.39 26.71
C TYR A 216 -17.86 21.39 26.04
N LYS A 217 -18.19 21.69 24.77
CA LYS A 217 -18.99 20.79 23.91
C LYS A 217 -18.18 20.40 22.69
N ILE A 218 -18.17 19.12 22.39
CA ILE A 218 -17.51 18.58 21.19
C ILE A 218 -18.16 19.22 19.95
N PRO A 219 -17.37 19.69 18.97
CA PRO A 219 -17.90 20.25 17.73
C PRO A 219 -18.84 19.27 17.02
N GLY A 220 -20.00 19.73 16.59
CA GLY A 220 -21.07 18.90 16.00
C GLY A 220 -21.89 18.10 17.01
N GLY A 221 -21.47 18.05 18.28
CA GLY A 221 -22.18 17.35 19.37
C GLY A 221 -21.57 15.99 19.73
N ASP A 222 -22.08 15.44 20.81
CA ASP A 222 -21.76 14.12 21.30
C ASP A 222 -22.68 13.03 20.67
N PRO A 223 -22.46 11.73 20.93
CA PRO A 223 -23.31 10.65 20.41
C PRO A 223 -24.79 10.73 20.77
N LYS A 224 -25.17 11.52 21.77
CA LYS A 224 -26.58 11.74 22.18
C LYS A 224 -27.25 12.85 21.37
N THR A 225 -26.46 13.66 20.67
CA THR A 225 -26.98 14.71 19.78
C THR A 225 -27.71 14.07 18.60
N PRO A 226 -28.98 14.44 18.29
CA PRO A 226 -29.78 13.74 17.27
C PRO A 226 -29.09 13.60 15.90
N ALA A 227 -28.43 14.64 15.38
CA ALA A 227 -27.72 14.60 14.11
C ALA A 227 -26.55 13.62 14.13
N VAL A 228 -25.80 13.55 15.24
CA VAL A 228 -24.69 12.59 15.41
C VAL A 228 -25.23 11.18 15.57
N ALA A 229 -26.28 10.98 16.37
CA ALA A 229 -26.92 9.68 16.58
C ALA A 229 -27.43 9.06 15.29
N GLN A 230 -28.02 9.85 14.39
CA GLN A 230 -28.45 9.39 13.06
C GLN A 230 -27.29 8.85 12.21
N VAL A 231 -26.16 9.56 12.20
CA VAL A 231 -24.96 9.11 11.47
C VAL A 231 -24.39 7.83 12.10
N LEU A 232 -24.30 7.78 13.42
CA LEU A 232 -23.77 6.63 14.15
C LEU A 232 -24.65 5.38 14.02
N ALA A 233 -25.95 5.53 13.79
CA ALA A 233 -26.85 4.41 13.57
C ALA A 233 -26.49 3.59 12.30
N ILE A 234 -25.94 4.24 11.28
CA ILE A 234 -25.57 3.60 10.01
C ILE A 234 -24.06 3.40 9.82
N ALA A 235 -23.24 4.15 10.54
CA ALA A 235 -21.78 4.14 10.38
C ALA A 235 -21.15 2.74 10.53
N PRO A 236 -21.52 1.87 11.49
CA PRO A 236 -20.99 0.52 11.60
C PRO A 236 -21.29 -0.35 10.37
N ALA A 237 -22.51 -0.26 9.83
CA ALA A 237 -22.88 -1.00 8.63
C ALA A 237 -22.09 -0.53 7.40
N MET A 238 -21.94 0.78 7.22
CA MET A 238 -21.11 1.37 6.16
C MET A 238 -19.65 0.96 6.30
N LEU A 239 -19.12 0.97 7.51
CA LEU A 239 -17.74 0.55 7.78
C LEU A 239 -17.55 -0.92 7.44
N LYS A 240 -18.47 -1.80 7.89
CA LYS A 240 -18.43 -3.23 7.59
C LYS A 240 -18.59 -3.50 6.09
N ASP A 241 -19.42 -2.74 5.39
CA ASP A 241 -19.51 -2.86 3.93
C ASP A 241 -18.19 -2.45 3.24
N LYS A 242 -17.50 -1.42 3.71
CA LYS A 242 -16.21 -0.98 3.18
C LYS A 242 -15.06 -1.96 3.49
N THR A 243 -15.00 -2.48 4.71
CA THR A 243 -13.91 -3.35 5.18
C THR A 243 -14.19 -4.84 5.02
N LYS A 244 -15.43 -5.21 4.74
CA LYS A 244 -15.96 -6.59 4.74
C LYS A 244 -15.68 -7.36 6.04
N GLY A 245 -15.32 -6.64 7.11
CA GLY A 245 -14.97 -7.23 8.42
C GLY A 245 -13.55 -7.78 8.51
N CYS A 246 -12.70 -7.50 7.50
CA CYS A 246 -11.31 -7.99 7.48
C CYS A 246 -10.36 -7.19 8.36
N TYR A 247 -10.72 -5.97 8.73
CA TYR A 247 -9.82 -5.02 9.40
C TYR A 247 -10.40 -4.57 10.74
N PRO A 248 -9.87 -5.05 11.89
CA PRO A 248 -10.38 -4.66 13.21
C PRO A 248 -10.02 -3.23 13.61
N ALA A 249 -8.96 -2.64 13.03
CA ALA A 249 -8.50 -1.31 13.44
C ALA A 249 -9.54 -0.20 13.18
N PRO A 250 -10.17 -0.07 12.00
CA PRO A 250 -11.22 0.95 11.80
C PRO A 250 -12.42 0.78 12.74
N GLU A 251 -12.80 -0.46 13.08
CA GLU A 251 -13.89 -0.74 14.01
C GLU A 251 -13.50 -0.30 15.44
N ALA A 252 -12.28 -0.63 15.88
CA ALA A 252 -11.75 -0.22 17.17
C ALA A 252 -11.60 1.31 17.28
N ILE A 253 -11.18 1.98 16.21
CA ILE A 253 -11.10 3.45 16.16
C ILE A 253 -12.49 4.06 16.33
N MET A 254 -13.49 3.56 15.60
CA MET A 254 -14.85 4.06 15.71
C MET A 254 -15.40 3.85 17.12
N ALA A 255 -15.20 2.67 17.70
CA ALA A 255 -15.63 2.36 19.06
C ALA A 255 -14.96 3.29 20.09
N ALA A 256 -13.63 3.42 20.06
CA ALA A 256 -12.89 4.31 20.95
C ALA A 256 -13.33 5.77 20.82
N ALA A 257 -13.58 6.25 19.59
CA ALA A 257 -14.06 7.61 19.34
C ALA A 257 -15.45 7.87 19.92
N VAL A 258 -16.40 6.93 19.69
CA VAL A 258 -17.79 7.06 20.14
C VAL A 258 -17.91 6.90 21.66
N GLU A 259 -17.26 5.89 22.24
CA GLU A 259 -17.25 5.68 23.70
C GLU A 259 -16.54 6.85 24.40
N GLY A 260 -15.37 7.26 23.88
CA GLY A 260 -14.59 8.35 24.44
C GLY A 260 -15.28 9.73 24.38
N ALA A 261 -16.16 9.94 23.40
CA ALA A 261 -16.93 11.18 23.30
C ALA A 261 -18.02 11.32 24.37
N GLN A 262 -18.32 10.27 25.13
CA GLN A 262 -19.39 10.23 26.13
C GLN A 262 -18.87 10.38 27.57
N VAL A 263 -17.57 10.38 27.76
CA VAL A 263 -16.92 10.41 29.08
C VAL A 263 -15.91 11.55 29.17
N ASP A 264 -15.31 11.78 30.34
CA ASP A 264 -14.22 12.73 30.51
C ASP A 264 -12.97 12.34 29.73
N VAL A 265 -12.01 13.27 29.63
CA VAL A 265 -10.78 13.09 28.83
C VAL A 265 -9.94 11.90 29.30
N ASP A 266 -9.76 11.78 30.62
CA ASP A 266 -8.87 10.78 31.20
C ASP A 266 -9.46 9.36 31.05
N THR A 267 -10.78 9.23 31.25
CA THR A 267 -11.51 7.99 30.94
C THR A 267 -11.46 7.64 29.45
N ALA A 268 -11.61 8.64 28.56
CA ALA A 268 -11.50 8.44 27.12
C ALA A 268 -10.11 7.96 26.68
N LEU A 269 -9.04 8.53 27.26
CA LEU A 269 -7.67 8.09 27.02
C LEU A 269 -7.48 6.61 27.43
N ARG A 270 -8.08 6.19 28.55
CA ARG A 270 -8.01 4.79 29.02
C ARG A 270 -8.79 3.84 28.10
N ILE A 271 -9.94 4.26 27.58
CA ILE A 271 -10.70 3.49 26.58
C ILE A 271 -9.85 3.28 25.32
N GLU A 272 -9.19 4.31 24.84
CA GLU A 272 -8.29 4.25 23.67
C GLU A 272 -7.14 3.25 23.92
N SER A 273 -6.49 3.27 25.10
CA SER A 273 -5.44 2.30 25.47
C SER A 273 -5.91 0.86 25.41
N ARG A 274 -7.14 0.58 25.84
CA ARG A 274 -7.71 -0.77 25.83
C ARG A 274 -7.85 -1.28 24.38
N TYR A 275 -8.39 -0.48 23.48
CA TYR A 275 -8.51 -0.84 22.07
C TYR A 275 -7.14 -0.91 21.37
N PHE A 276 -6.21 -0.01 21.73
CA PHE A 276 -4.85 -0.07 21.20
C PHE A 276 -4.14 -1.37 21.60
N THR A 277 -4.25 -1.77 22.86
CA THR A 277 -3.68 -3.04 23.35
C THR A 277 -4.25 -4.25 22.60
N GLN A 278 -5.57 -4.26 22.36
CA GLN A 278 -6.22 -5.32 21.59
C GLN A 278 -5.66 -5.44 20.17
N LEU A 279 -5.45 -4.31 19.49
CA LEU A 279 -4.89 -4.30 18.14
C LEU A 279 -3.40 -4.66 18.11
N ALA A 280 -2.62 -4.10 19.05
CA ALA A 280 -1.18 -4.34 19.13
C ALA A 280 -0.83 -5.79 19.47
N THR A 281 -1.65 -6.49 20.25
CA THR A 281 -1.50 -7.92 20.53
C THR A 281 -2.08 -8.83 19.44
N GLY A 282 -2.86 -8.25 18.52
CA GLY A 282 -3.51 -8.98 17.43
C GLY A 282 -2.57 -9.36 16.29
N GLN A 283 -2.87 -10.46 15.59
CA GLN A 283 -2.03 -10.95 14.48
C GLN A 283 -2.08 -10.03 13.25
N ILE A 284 -3.22 -9.37 12.97
CA ILE A 284 -3.39 -8.55 11.76
C ILE A 284 -2.44 -7.36 11.75
N SER A 285 -2.24 -6.68 12.88
CA SER A 285 -1.28 -5.59 12.96
C SER A 285 0.16 -6.06 12.66
N LYS A 286 0.54 -7.23 13.14
CA LYS A 286 1.86 -7.81 12.85
C LYS A 286 2.05 -8.16 11.39
N ASN A 287 1.03 -8.73 10.76
CA ASN A 287 1.02 -9.01 9.33
C ASN A 287 1.22 -7.73 8.52
N MET A 288 0.45 -6.69 8.86
CA MET A 288 0.48 -5.42 8.14
C MET A 288 1.79 -4.66 8.39
N ILE A 289 2.29 -4.61 9.62
CA ILE A 289 3.61 -4.02 9.94
C ILE A 289 4.71 -4.77 9.20
N GLY A 290 4.69 -6.11 9.24
CA GLY A 290 5.69 -6.96 8.59
C GLY A 290 5.82 -6.67 7.09
N THR A 291 4.72 -6.48 6.39
CA THR A 291 4.73 -6.27 4.94
C THR A 291 4.78 -4.79 4.54
N PHE A 292 3.90 -3.96 5.12
CA PHE A 292 3.78 -2.55 4.70
C PHE A 292 4.86 -1.63 5.30
N TRP A 293 5.55 -2.08 6.35
CA TRP A 293 6.67 -1.35 6.91
C TRP A 293 7.99 -2.07 6.64
N HIS A 294 8.21 -3.24 7.25
CA HIS A 294 9.50 -3.95 7.11
C HIS A 294 9.76 -4.41 5.67
N GLY A 295 8.79 -5.06 5.04
CA GLY A 295 8.92 -5.57 3.67
C GLY A 295 9.18 -4.46 2.65
N LEU A 296 8.37 -3.38 2.69
CA LEU A 296 8.58 -2.25 1.78
C LEU A 296 9.89 -1.50 2.04
N ASN A 297 10.30 -1.36 3.30
CA ASN A 297 11.60 -0.74 3.62
C ASN A 297 12.77 -1.62 3.18
N ALA A 298 12.69 -2.94 3.34
CA ALA A 298 13.70 -3.85 2.83
C ALA A 298 13.85 -3.76 1.31
N ILE A 299 12.73 -3.76 0.57
CA ILE A 299 12.75 -3.55 -0.88
C ILE A 299 13.35 -2.19 -1.23
N LYS A 300 12.93 -1.13 -0.55
CA LYS A 300 13.47 0.23 -0.77
C LYS A 300 14.98 0.31 -0.51
N SER A 301 15.48 -0.44 0.45
CA SER A 301 16.91 -0.55 0.76
C SER A 301 17.67 -1.45 -0.22
N GLY A 302 16.98 -2.18 -1.11
CA GLY A 302 17.59 -3.00 -2.13
C GLY A 302 17.79 -4.47 -1.75
N ALA A 303 16.88 -5.06 -0.94
CA ALA A 303 17.02 -6.44 -0.45
C ALA A 303 17.22 -7.47 -1.59
N SER A 304 16.54 -7.31 -2.72
CA SER A 304 16.68 -8.19 -3.90
C SER A 304 17.55 -7.59 -5.01
N ARG A 305 18.24 -6.48 -4.74
CA ARG A 305 19.18 -5.84 -5.66
C ARG A 305 20.59 -6.39 -5.44
N PRO A 306 21.37 -6.71 -6.50
CA PRO A 306 22.79 -7.06 -6.34
C PRO A 306 23.57 -5.97 -5.60
N ALA A 307 24.22 -6.35 -4.47
CA ALA A 307 24.81 -5.41 -3.52
C ALA A 307 26.07 -4.70 -4.05
N ASP A 308 26.92 -5.44 -4.79
CA ASP A 308 28.26 -4.98 -5.17
C ASP A 308 28.28 -4.15 -6.47
N ILE A 309 27.11 -3.69 -6.94
CA ILE A 309 26.97 -2.92 -8.18
C ILE A 309 26.62 -1.48 -7.84
N ALA A 310 27.35 -0.54 -8.43
CA ALA A 310 27.12 0.89 -8.24
C ALA A 310 25.67 1.29 -8.59
N LYS A 311 25.14 2.28 -7.87
CA LYS A 311 23.81 2.83 -8.17
C LYS A 311 23.81 3.46 -9.57
N TRP A 312 22.72 3.23 -10.27
CA TRP A 312 22.52 3.70 -11.64
C TRP A 312 21.25 4.56 -11.73
N GLN A 313 21.21 5.45 -12.71
CA GLN A 313 20.03 6.26 -13.03
C GLN A 313 19.83 6.31 -14.54
N ALA A 314 18.61 6.04 -14.97
CA ALA A 314 18.22 6.24 -16.36
C ALA A 314 18.19 7.74 -16.68
N THR A 315 18.76 8.13 -17.81
CA THR A 315 18.81 9.51 -18.28
C THR A 315 17.92 9.76 -19.47
N LYS A 316 17.68 8.74 -20.30
CA LYS A 316 16.78 8.75 -21.45
C LYS A 316 16.19 7.36 -21.67
N VAL A 317 14.86 7.27 -21.71
CA VAL A 317 14.14 5.99 -21.82
C VAL A 317 13.37 5.92 -23.12
N GLY A 318 13.50 4.82 -23.84
CA GLY A 318 12.66 4.48 -24.99
C GLY A 318 11.49 3.58 -24.57
N VAL A 319 10.31 3.83 -25.11
CA VAL A 319 9.14 2.97 -24.95
C VAL A 319 8.59 2.61 -26.33
N LEU A 320 8.51 1.32 -26.62
CA LEU A 320 8.01 0.79 -27.90
C LEU A 320 6.57 0.33 -27.74
N GLY A 321 5.66 0.89 -28.53
CA GLY A 321 4.22 0.73 -28.42
C GLY A 321 3.60 1.81 -27.53
N ALA A 322 2.69 2.59 -28.09
CA ALA A 322 2.01 3.69 -27.42
C ALA A 322 0.56 3.32 -27.02
N GLY A 323 0.27 2.04 -26.90
CA GLY A 323 -0.97 1.52 -26.34
C GLY A 323 -1.09 1.85 -24.83
N MET A 324 -2.10 1.26 -24.19
CA MET A 324 -2.40 1.54 -22.78
C MET A 324 -1.20 1.38 -21.85
N MET A 325 -0.41 0.30 -22.02
CA MET A 325 0.75 0.05 -21.17
C MET A 325 1.90 1.00 -21.48
N GLY A 326 2.31 1.13 -22.74
CA GLY A 326 3.40 2.03 -23.13
C GLY A 326 3.12 3.50 -22.83
N ALA A 327 1.89 3.96 -23.05
CA ALA A 327 1.47 5.31 -22.65
C ALA A 327 1.57 5.51 -21.12
N GLY A 328 1.17 4.52 -20.33
CA GLY A 328 1.27 4.54 -18.87
C GLY A 328 2.72 4.52 -18.38
N ILE A 329 3.61 3.73 -19.00
CA ILE A 329 5.04 3.67 -18.69
C ILE A 329 5.70 5.02 -19.01
N ALA A 330 5.39 5.62 -20.18
CA ALA A 330 5.87 6.94 -20.55
C ALA A 330 5.47 8.01 -19.52
N TYR A 331 4.20 8.01 -19.09
CA TYR A 331 3.72 8.90 -18.02
C TYR A 331 4.51 8.72 -16.72
N ALA A 332 4.61 7.48 -16.22
CA ALA A 332 5.30 7.17 -14.97
C ALA A 332 6.77 7.60 -14.98
N THR A 333 7.41 7.53 -16.14
CA THR A 333 8.81 7.93 -16.36
C THR A 333 8.94 9.46 -16.45
N ALA A 334 8.16 10.11 -17.29
CA ALA A 334 8.25 11.55 -17.53
C ALA A 334 7.88 12.40 -16.29
N ILE A 335 6.93 11.96 -15.47
CA ILE A 335 6.54 12.68 -14.25
C ILE A 335 7.67 12.72 -13.21
N LYS A 336 8.67 11.87 -13.36
CA LYS A 336 9.89 11.85 -12.54
C LYS A 336 11.05 12.64 -13.15
N GLY A 337 10.79 13.35 -14.25
CA GLY A 337 11.76 14.22 -14.91
C GLY A 337 12.69 13.50 -15.88
N ILE A 338 12.38 12.28 -16.30
CA ILE A 338 13.21 11.50 -17.22
C ILE A 338 12.64 11.66 -18.64
N PRO A 339 13.47 12.08 -19.62
CA PRO A 339 13.08 12.13 -21.04
C PRO A 339 12.65 10.76 -21.57
N VAL A 340 11.56 10.74 -22.34
CA VAL A 340 10.96 9.52 -22.91
C VAL A 340 10.78 9.68 -24.41
N ILE A 341 11.24 8.70 -25.17
CA ILE A 341 10.90 8.52 -26.57
C ILE A 341 9.78 7.49 -26.67
N LEU A 342 8.58 7.92 -26.99
CA LEU A 342 7.42 7.06 -27.15
C LEU A 342 7.23 6.75 -28.64
N LYS A 343 7.64 5.54 -29.05
CA LYS A 343 7.60 5.09 -30.44
C LYS A 343 6.41 4.18 -30.69
N ASP A 344 5.71 4.43 -31.79
CA ASP A 344 4.70 3.50 -32.32
C ASP A 344 4.87 3.35 -33.83
N VAL A 345 4.00 2.58 -34.48
CA VAL A 345 4.02 2.38 -35.95
C VAL A 345 3.72 3.63 -36.74
N SER A 346 3.04 4.61 -36.15
CA SER A 346 2.79 5.94 -36.71
C SER A 346 2.91 7.02 -35.64
N VAL A 347 3.25 8.23 -36.08
CA VAL A 347 3.29 9.40 -35.19
C VAL A 347 1.90 9.65 -34.57
N GLU A 348 0.83 9.43 -35.30
CA GLU A 348 -0.53 9.59 -34.82
C GLU A 348 -0.82 8.68 -33.63
N ASN A 349 -0.42 7.40 -33.70
CA ASN A 349 -0.57 6.49 -32.56
C ASN A 349 0.30 6.90 -31.37
N ALA A 350 1.54 7.31 -31.62
CA ALA A 350 2.43 7.80 -30.57
C ALA A 350 1.87 9.06 -29.88
N GLU A 351 1.29 10.00 -30.63
CA GLU A 351 0.61 11.18 -30.07
C GLU A 351 -0.65 10.83 -29.27
N LYS A 352 -1.44 9.83 -29.68
CA LYS A 352 -2.56 9.31 -28.87
C LYS A 352 -2.06 8.77 -27.53
N GLY A 353 -0.92 8.08 -27.51
CA GLY A 353 -0.27 7.62 -26.30
C GLY A 353 0.19 8.77 -25.41
N LYS A 354 0.78 9.83 -25.99
CA LYS A 354 1.17 11.03 -25.25
C LYS A 354 -0.05 11.79 -24.69
N ALA A 355 -1.17 11.80 -25.42
CA ALA A 355 -2.43 12.41 -24.97
C ALA A 355 -2.97 11.76 -23.67
N TYR A 356 -2.66 10.50 -23.39
CA TYR A 356 -2.97 9.86 -22.12
C TYR A 356 -2.29 10.59 -20.95
N SER A 357 -1.01 10.91 -21.08
CA SER A 357 -0.26 11.69 -20.09
C SER A 357 -0.85 13.07 -19.90
N GLN A 358 -1.20 13.77 -21.01
CA GLN A 358 -1.85 15.07 -20.94
C GLN A 358 -3.14 15.02 -20.14
N LYS A 359 -4.01 14.06 -20.40
CA LYS A 359 -5.28 13.89 -19.67
C LYS A 359 -5.08 13.72 -18.15
N LEU A 360 -4.09 12.91 -17.75
CA LEU A 360 -3.79 12.72 -16.34
C LEU A 360 -3.24 13.98 -15.68
N LEU A 361 -2.36 14.70 -16.38
CA LEU A 361 -1.75 15.93 -15.87
C LEU A 361 -2.77 17.07 -15.82
N ASP A 362 -3.63 17.24 -16.83
CA ASP A 362 -4.74 18.21 -16.84
C ASP A 362 -5.67 18.01 -15.65
N LYS A 363 -5.98 16.76 -15.31
CA LYS A 363 -6.76 16.44 -14.12
C LYS A 363 -6.07 16.90 -12.84
N ARG A 364 -4.74 16.77 -12.73
CA ARG A 364 -3.99 17.26 -11.57
C ARG A 364 -3.98 18.79 -11.48
N VAL A 365 -3.90 19.48 -12.62
CA VAL A 365 -4.00 20.94 -12.69
C VAL A 365 -5.39 21.41 -12.25
N SER A 366 -6.46 20.80 -12.78
CA SER A 366 -7.84 21.14 -12.42
C SER A 366 -8.16 20.92 -10.93
N GLN A 367 -7.44 19.99 -10.29
CA GLN A 367 -7.54 19.71 -8.85
C GLN A 367 -6.62 20.59 -7.98
N GLY A 368 -5.90 21.56 -8.57
CA GLY A 368 -4.94 22.40 -7.85
C GLY A 368 -3.71 21.67 -7.31
N ARG A 369 -3.42 20.46 -7.83
CA ARG A 369 -2.29 19.62 -7.39
C ARG A 369 -1.02 19.85 -8.21
N MET A 370 -1.09 20.65 -9.27
CA MET A 370 0.01 20.94 -10.18
C MET A 370 -0.29 22.26 -10.91
N THR A 371 0.75 23.02 -11.26
CA THR A 371 0.61 24.20 -12.11
C THR A 371 0.60 23.81 -13.59
N ALA A 372 0.05 24.66 -14.45
CA ALA A 372 0.04 24.45 -15.91
C ALA A 372 1.47 24.41 -16.48
N GLU A 373 2.37 25.27 -16.00
CA GLU A 373 3.79 25.30 -16.39
C GLU A 373 4.48 23.96 -16.10
N LYS A 374 4.21 23.38 -14.92
CA LYS A 374 4.76 22.07 -14.53
C LYS A 374 4.22 20.95 -15.41
N ARG A 375 2.93 20.97 -15.74
CA ARG A 375 2.32 20.06 -16.72
C ARG A 375 3.06 20.13 -18.05
N ASP A 376 3.25 21.34 -18.60
CA ASP A 376 3.86 21.55 -19.90
C ASP A 376 5.34 21.10 -19.91
N GLN A 377 6.08 21.35 -18.83
CA GLN A 377 7.43 20.83 -18.65
C GLN A 377 7.46 19.29 -18.69
N ILE A 378 6.54 18.60 -18.02
CA ILE A 378 6.47 17.14 -18.03
C ILE A 378 6.11 16.62 -19.41
N LEU A 379 5.12 17.21 -20.10
CA LEU A 379 4.72 16.81 -21.44
C LEU A 379 5.85 17.01 -22.47
N SER A 380 6.68 18.04 -22.31
CA SER A 380 7.84 18.27 -23.18
C SER A 380 8.91 17.20 -23.08
N LEU A 381 8.92 16.40 -21.99
CA LEU A 381 9.82 15.26 -21.83
C LEU A 381 9.41 14.05 -22.67
N ILE A 382 8.17 13.98 -23.16
CA ILE A 382 7.68 12.87 -23.97
C ILE A 382 7.73 13.27 -25.43
N THR A 383 8.62 12.62 -26.20
CA THR A 383 8.71 12.76 -27.65
C THR A 383 7.96 11.61 -28.31
N ALA A 384 6.87 11.92 -29.01
CA ALA A 384 6.11 10.95 -29.79
C ALA A 384 6.74 10.81 -31.18
N THR A 385 7.00 9.57 -31.62
CA THR A 385 7.67 9.33 -32.91
C THR A 385 7.26 7.99 -33.54
N ALA A 386 7.49 7.89 -34.85
CA ALA A 386 7.47 6.63 -35.59
C ALA A 386 8.87 6.13 -35.97
N SER A 387 9.91 6.99 -35.80
CA SER A 387 11.29 6.66 -36.18
C SER A 387 12.04 5.97 -35.05
N ALA A 388 12.68 4.84 -35.36
CA ALA A 388 13.59 4.17 -34.43
C ALA A 388 14.87 4.97 -34.16
N GLU A 389 15.29 5.84 -35.08
CA GLU A 389 16.48 6.69 -34.94
C GLU A 389 16.38 7.65 -33.74
N ASP A 390 15.18 8.07 -33.36
CA ASP A 390 14.94 8.94 -32.21
C ASP A 390 15.30 8.27 -30.88
N LEU A 391 15.38 6.93 -30.86
CA LEU A 391 15.82 6.14 -29.72
C LEU A 391 17.32 6.27 -29.44
N GLN A 392 18.07 6.91 -30.36
CA GLN A 392 19.52 7.05 -30.21
C GLN A 392 19.91 7.61 -28.85
N GLY A 393 20.76 6.85 -28.14
CA GLY A 393 21.27 7.21 -26.81
C GLY A 393 20.29 6.94 -25.66
N CYS A 394 19.19 6.22 -25.86
CA CYS A 394 18.42 5.68 -24.76
C CYS A 394 19.26 4.66 -24.00
N ASP A 395 19.31 4.81 -22.69
CA ASP A 395 20.05 3.91 -21.81
C ASP A 395 19.17 2.77 -21.23
N LEU A 396 17.86 2.87 -21.46
CA LEU A 396 16.88 1.81 -21.24
C LEU A 396 15.80 1.90 -22.34
N ILE A 397 15.49 0.78 -22.96
CA ILE A 397 14.37 0.68 -23.90
C ILE A 397 13.41 -0.42 -23.40
N ILE A 398 12.13 -0.08 -23.27
CA ILE A 398 11.08 -1.00 -22.79
C ILE A 398 10.10 -1.25 -23.94
N GLU A 399 10.01 -2.49 -24.43
CA GLU A 399 8.98 -2.81 -25.40
C GLU A 399 7.66 -3.18 -24.70
N ALA A 400 6.58 -2.62 -25.19
CA ALA A 400 5.21 -2.80 -24.72
C ALA A 400 4.23 -2.95 -25.89
N VAL A 401 4.64 -3.70 -26.93
CA VAL A 401 3.83 -4.02 -28.10
C VAL A 401 2.93 -5.23 -27.82
N PHE A 402 2.09 -5.62 -28.79
CA PHE A 402 1.22 -6.78 -28.65
C PHE A 402 1.97 -8.05 -28.26
N GLU A 403 1.28 -8.92 -27.52
CA GLU A 403 1.82 -10.17 -26.96
C GLU A 403 2.00 -11.23 -28.07
N ASN A 404 2.96 -10.97 -28.94
CA ASN A 404 3.36 -11.83 -30.04
C ASN A 404 4.88 -11.90 -30.12
N GLN A 405 5.45 -13.11 -30.06
CA GLN A 405 6.89 -13.33 -29.96
C GLN A 405 7.66 -12.81 -31.18
N GLU A 406 7.13 -13.00 -32.40
CA GLU A 406 7.78 -12.55 -33.63
C GLU A 406 7.81 -11.02 -33.73
N LEU A 407 6.70 -10.37 -33.36
CA LEU A 407 6.62 -8.91 -33.33
C LEU A 407 7.59 -8.33 -32.29
N LYS A 408 7.64 -8.92 -31.08
CA LYS A 408 8.57 -8.50 -30.02
C LYS A 408 10.02 -8.67 -30.44
N ALA A 409 10.36 -9.78 -31.12
CA ALA A 409 11.69 -10.01 -31.67
C ALA A 409 12.06 -8.93 -32.70
N LYS A 410 11.16 -8.60 -33.62
CA LYS A 410 11.39 -7.61 -34.66
C LYS A 410 11.64 -6.21 -34.08
N VAL A 411 10.80 -5.76 -33.14
CA VAL A 411 10.95 -4.41 -32.55
C VAL A 411 12.17 -4.33 -31.65
N THR A 412 12.55 -5.42 -30.97
CA THR A 412 13.79 -5.51 -30.20
C THR A 412 15.00 -5.32 -31.09
N GLN A 413 15.12 -6.07 -32.19
CA GLN A 413 16.24 -5.99 -33.14
C GLN A 413 16.35 -4.61 -33.81
N GLU A 414 15.23 -3.97 -34.09
CA GLU A 414 15.22 -2.61 -34.63
C GLU A 414 15.71 -1.59 -33.59
N ALA A 415 15.16 -1.64 -32.36
CA ALA A 415 15.40 -0.62 -31.36
C ALA A 415 16.80 -0.71 -30.72
N GLU A 416 17.34 -1.91 -30.51
CA GLU A 416 18.64 -2.07 -29.84
C GLU A 416 19.85 -1.53 -30.61
N GLN A 417 19.67 -1.23 -31.91
CA GLN A 417 20.69 -0.57 -32.73
C GLN A 417 20.99 0.86 -32.23
N TYR A 418 20.02 1.47 -31.57
CA TYR A 418 20.08 2.85 -31.08
C TYR A 418 20.27 2.93 -29.58
N LEU A 419 20.35 1.78 -28.89
CA LEU A 419 20.61 1.69 -27.46
C LEU A 419 21.99 2.26 -27.13
N ALA A 420 22.09 3.02 -26.06
CA ALA A 420 23.38 3.53 -25.57
C ALA A 420 24.34 2.39 -25.21
N PRO A 421 25.65 2.60 -25.24
CA PRO A 421 26.62 1.63 -24.73
C PRO A 421 26.27 1.24 -23.29
N ASN A 422 26.30 -0.06 -22.99
CA ASN A 422 25.88 -0.63 -21.69
C ASN A 422 24.40 -0.34 -21.32
N GLY A 423 23.57 0.00 -22.29
CA GLY A 423 22.12 0.15 -22.09
C GLY A 423 21.43 -1.16 -21.85
N VAL A 424 20.19 -1.08 -21.41
CA VAL A 424 19.34 -2.24 -21.08
C VAL A 424 18.15 -2.31 -22.04
N MET A 425 17.90 -3.49 -22.60
CA MET A 425 16.69 -3.81 -23.34
C MET A 425 15.71 -4.56 -22.43
N ALA A 426 14.46 -4.14 -22.36
CA ALA A 426 13.48 -4.73 -21.50
C ALA A 426 12.16 -5.04 -22.24
N SER A 427 11.45 -6.06 -21.78
CA SER A 427 10.10 -6.40 -22.25
C SER A 427 9.07 -6.25 -21.13
N ASN A 428 7.93 -5.62 -21.46
CA ASN A 428 6.77 -5.55 -20.56
C ASN A 428 5.80 -6.73 -20.76
N THR A 429 6.25 -7.83 -21.36
CA THR A 429 5.41 -9.03 -21.51
C THR A 429 4.82 -9.46 -20.17
N SER A 430 3.61 -10.02 -20.20
CA SER A 430 2.94 -10.56 -19.00
C SER A 430 3.07 -12.08 -18.89
N THR A 431 3.37 -12.79 -19.99
CA THR A 431 3.31 -14.25 -20.02
C THR A 431 4.42 -14.92 -20.80
N LEU A 432 5.03 -14.25 -21.78
CA LEU A 432 6.06 -14.86 -22.62
C LEU A 432 7.39 -14.96 -21.87
N PRO A 433 8.03 -16.14 -21.85
CA PRO A 433 9.31 -16.33 -21.15
C PRO A 433 10.39 -15.35 -21.63
N ILE A 434 11.01 -14.66 -20.70
CA ILE A 434 12.04 -13.66 -20.96
C ILE A 434 13.27 -14.27 -21.62
N THR A 435 13.66 -15.48 -21.24
CA THR A 435 14.76 -16.22 -21.84
C THR A 435 14.55 -16.44 -23.34
N GLY A 436 13.32 -16.73 -23.74
CA GLY A 436 12.96 -16.88 -25.15
C GLY A 436 13.00 -15.57 -25.93
N LEU A 437 12.51 -14.47 -25.33
CA LEU A 437 12.53 -13.15 -25.94
C LEU A 437 13.97 -12.58 -26.06
N ALA A 438 14.82 -12.88 -25.09
CA ALA A 438 16.21 -12.45 -25.09
C ALA A 438 17.03 -13.01 -26.26
N GLN A 439 16.63 -14.11 -26.86
CA GLN A 439 17.30 -14.69 -28.04
C GLN A 439 17.26 -13.77 -29.26
N ALA A 440 16.33 -12.84 -29.33
CA ALA A 440 16.25 -11.84 -30.39
C ALA A 440 17.20 -10.65 -30.17
N SER A 441 17.72 -10.46 -28.96
CA SER A 441 18.64 -9.39 -28.61
C SER A 441 20.09 -9.76 -28.99
N LYS A 442 20.88 -8.77 -29.33
CA LYS A 442 22.33 -8.93 -29.58
C LYS A 442 23.11 -9.33 -28.33
N ASP A 443 22.64 -8.89 -27.15
CA ASP A 443 23.22 -9.21 -25.86
C ASP A 443 22.11 -9.65 -24.88
N ASP A 444 21.95 -10.94 -24.76
CA ASP A 444 20.95 -11.56 -23.87
C ASP A 444 21.26 -11.32 -22.38
N LYS A 445 22.49 -10.91 -22.03
CA LYS A 445 22.88 -10.50 -20.68
C LYS A 445 22.35 -9.11 -20.32
N ALA A 446 22.13 -8.25 -21.33
CA ALA A 446 21.55 -6.92 -21.17
C ALA A 446 20.03 -6.90 -21.38
N PHE A 447 19.39 -8.06 -21.44
CA PHE A 447 17.94 -8.20 -21.61
C PHE A 447 17.25 -8.63 -20.31
N ILE A 448 16.09 -8.02 -19.99
CA ILE A 448 15.34 -8.27 -18.76
C ILE A 448 13.84 -8.07 -18.96
N GLY A 449 13.01 -8.69 -18.11
CA GLY A 449 11.58 -8.40 -18.03
C GLY A 449 11.29 -7.27 -17.07
N LEU A 450 10.40 -6.35 -17.47
CA LEU A 450 9.84 -5.29 -16.62
C LEU A 450 8.33 -5.30 -16.79
N HIS A 451 7.66 -6.14 -16.00
CA HIS A 451 6.21 -6.32 -16.04
C HIS A 451 5.53 -5.26 -15.17
N PHE A 452 4.94 -4.27 -15.85
CA PHE A 452 4.09 -3.25 -15.24
C PHE A 452 2.64 -3.73 -15.20
N PHE A 453 1.86 -3.17 -14.28
CA PHE A 453 0.46 -3.51 -14.08
C PHE A 453 -0.46 -2.37 -14.50
N SER A 454 -1.60 -2.69 -15.09
CA SER A 454 -2.60 -1.72 -15.54
C SER A 454 -3.59 -1.37 -14.41
N PRO A 455 -3.95 -0.07 -14.26
CA PRO A 455 -3.37 1.11 -14.93
C PRO A 455 -2.04 1.53 -14.28
N VAL A 456 -1.03 1.79 -15.11
CA VAL A 456 0.35 2.02 -14.66
C VAL A 456 0.47 3.20 -13.69
N ASP A 457 -0.33 4.25 -13.87
CA ASP A 457 -0.34 5.43 -12.99
C ASP A 457 -0.81 5.15 -11.56
N LYS A 458 -1.55 4.06 -11.36
CA LYS A 458 -2.11 3.66 -10.05
C LYS A 458 -1.40 2.47 -9.42
N MET A 459 -0.90 1.56 -10.23
CA MET A 459 -0.27 0.33 -9.76
C MET A 459 1.18 0.58 -9.32
N GLN A 460 1.48 0.26 -8.07
CA GLN A 460 2.78 0.56 -7.46
C GLN A 460 3.87 -0.45 -7.83
N LEU A 461 3.49 -1.70 -8.10
CA LEU A 461 4.43 -2.80 -8.31
C LEU A 461 4.99 -2.82 -9.73
N VAL A 462 6.24 -3.21 -9.87
CA VAL A 462 6.84 -3.72 -11.11
C VAL A 462 7.53 -5.04 -10.79
N GLU A 463 7.14 -6.10 -11.50
CA GLU A 463 7.78 -7.41 -11.42
C GLU A 463 8.97 -7.42 -12.38
N ILE A 464 10.17 -7.58 -11.84
CA ILE A 464 11.43 -7.67 -12.59
C ILE A 464 11.73 -9.14 -12.82
N ILE A 465 11.84 -9.59 -14.07
CA ILE A 465 12.02 -10.99 -14.42
C ILE A 465 13.42 -11.19 -14.99
N LYS A 466 14.24 -12.00 -14.31
CA LYS A 466 15.55 -12.42 -14.78
C LYS A 466 15.40 -13.53 -15.81
N GLY A 467 15.86 -13.31 -17.04
CA GLY A 467 16.09 -14.40 -17.97
C GLY A 467 17.30 -15.25 -17.55
N LYS A 468 17.49 -16.39 -18.17
CA LYS A 468 18.56 -17.34 -17.81
C LYS A 468 19.95 -16.71 -17.82
N ASN A 469 20.21 -15.81 -18.76
CA ASN A 469 21.51 -15.18 -18.95
C ASN A 469 21.57 -13.72 -18.49
N THR A 470 20.48 -13.15 -18.00
CA THR A 470 20.42 -11.77 -17.49
C THR A 470 21.52 -11.52 -16.46
N SER A 471 22.38 -10.50 -16.69
CA SER A 471 23.48 -10.19 -15.81
C SER A 471 23.03 -9.52 -14.52
N ALA A 472 23.84 -9.63 -13.47
CA ALA A 472 23.61 -8.93 -12.20
C ALA A 472 23.61 -7.40 -12.40
N GLU A 473 24.44 -6.87 -13.31
CA GLU A 473 24.44 -5.46 -13.66
C GLU A 473 23.12 -5.01 -14.28
N THR A 474 22.58 -5.78 -15.21
CA THR A 474 21.27 -5.50 -15.84
C THR A 474 20.16 -5.52 -14.80
N LEU A 475 20.16 -6.50 -13.90
CA LEU A 475 19.20 -6.55 -12.78
C LEU A 475 19.32 -5.32 -11.88
N ALA A 476 20.54 -4.90 -11.51
CA ALA A 476 20.74 -3.74 -10.67
C ALA A 476 20.23 -2.46 -11.33
N LYS A 477 20.50 -2.26 -12.62
CA LYS A 477 19.97 -1.12 -13.41
C LYS A 477 18.46 -1.11 -13.49
N ALA A 478 17.84 -2.25 -13.76
CA ALA A 478 16.39 -2.39 -13.80
C ALA A 478 15.75 -2.08 -12.44
N TYR A 479 16.32 -2.59 -11.36
CA TYR A 479 15.89 -2.33 -9.99
C TYR A 479 15.95 -0.84 -9.64
N ASP A 480 17.09 -0.20 -9.95
CA ASP A 480 17.32 1.22 -9.70
C ASP A 480 16.34 2.09 -10.52
N PHE A 481 16.08 1.74 -11.79
CA PHE A 481 15.08 2.43 -12.61
C PHE A 481 13.68 2.36 -12.02
N VAL A 482 13.24 1.18 -11.60
CA VAL A 482 11.91 1.00 -10.99
C VAL A 482 11.77 1.87 -9.73
N GLN A 483 12.80 1.94 -8.90
CA GLN A 483 12.84 2.84 -7.75
C GLN A 483 12.88 4.32 -8.16
N GLN A 484 13.64 4.68 -9.20
CA GLN A 484 13.74 6.04 -9.72
C GLN A 484 12.39 6.59 -10.18
N ILE A 485 11.56 5.76 -10.81
CA ILE A 485 10.20 6.16 -11.19
C ILE A 485 9.19 6.09 -10.03
N GLY A 486 9.65 5.75 -8.82
CA GLY A 486 8.84 5.73 -7.59
C GLY A 486 7.92 4.53 -7.47
N LYS A 487 8.28 3.42 -8.12
CA LYS A 487 7.56 2.15 -8.01
C LYS A 487 8.31 1.16 -7.13
N THR A 488 7.64 0.10 -6.73
CA THR A 488 8.15 -0.97 -5.86
C THR A 488 8.58 -2.16 -6.72
N PRO A 489 9.87 -2.48 -6.80
CA PRO A 489 10.35 -3.65 -7.53
C PRO A 489 10.21 -4.92 -6.69
N ILE A 490 9.81 -6.02 -7.33
CA ILE A 490 10.09 -7.38 -6.87
C ILE A 490 10.91 -8.10 -7.94
N VAL A 491 11.70 -9.08 -7.54
CA VAL A 491 12.58 -9.82 -8.43
C VAL A 491 12.16 -11.28 -8.50
N VAL A 492 11.96 -11.78 -9.70
CA VAL A 492 11.61 -13.20 -9.96
C VAL A 492 12.48 -13.79 -11.04
N ASN A 493 12.60 -15.11 -11.03
CA ASN A 493 13.22 -15.87 -12.11
C ASN A 493 12.19 -16.15 -13.21
N ASP A 494 12.70 -16.34 -14.43
CA ASP A 494 11.88 -16.59 -15.61
C ASP A 494 11.11 -17.91 -15.51
N SER A 495 9.82 -17.84 -15.79
CA SER A 495 8.93 -18.96 -15.93
C SER A 495 7.70 -18.54 -16.75
N ARG A 496 6.88 -19.49 -17.20
CA ARG A 496 5.63 -19.17 -17.90
C ARG A 496 4.64 -18.47 -16.96
N GLY A 497 4.27 -17.23 -17.28
CA GLY A 497 3.39 -16.38 -16.45
C GLY A 497 4.08 -15.84 -15.20
N PHE A 498 5.38 -16.03 -15.08
CA PHE A 498 6.20 -15.55 -13.96
C PHE A 498 5.60 -15.92 -12.60
N PHE A 499 5.66 -15.01 -11.62
CA PHE A 499 4.96 -15.19 -10.37
C PHE A 499 3.54 -14.61 -10.42
N THR A 500 3.41 -13.34 -10.80
CA THR A 500 2.15 -12.61 -10.60
C THR A 500 1.04 -13.07 -11.52
N SER A 501 1.27 -13.21 -12.82
CA SER A 501 0.25 -13.67 -13.77
C SER A 501 -0.16 -15.12 -13.52
N ARG A 502 0.79 -15.99 -13.14
CA ARG A 502 0.55 -17.38 -12.78
C ARG A 502 -0.41 -17.48 -11.58
N VAL A 503 -0.08 -16.83 -10.47
CA VAL A 503 -0.88 -16.92 -9.25
C VAL A 503 -2.23 -16.20 -9.41
N PHE A 504 -2.25 -15.04 -10.07
CA PHE A 504 -3.49 -14.32 -10.40
C PHE A 504 -4.47 -15.18 -11.20
N GLY A 505 -3.95 -15.94 -12.16
CA GLY A 505 -4.74 -16.89 -12.94
C GLY A 505 -5.47 -17.92 -12.07
N THR A 506 -4.87 -18.38 -10.98
CA THR A 506 -5.51 -19.33 -10.05
C THR A 506 -6.73 -18.74 -9.37
N PHE A 507 -6.68 -17.47 -8.97
CA PHE A 507 -7.81 -16.74 -8.36
C PHE A 507 -9.02 -16.65 -9.31
N ILE A 508 -8.76 -16.22 -10.54
CA ILE A 508 -9.79 -16.08 -11.57
C ILE A 508 -10.41 -17.44 -11.89
N GLN A 509 -9.57 -18.44 -12.11
CA GLN A 509 -10.03 -19.79 -12.42
C GLN A 509 -10.86 -20.39 -11.29
N GLU A 510 -10.47 -20.16 -10.02
CA GLU A 510 -11.23 -20.69 -8.89
C GLU A 510 -12.64 -20.09 -8.80
N GLY A 511 -12.79 -18.79 -9.09
CA GLY A 511 -14.10 -18.16 -9.19
C GLY A 511 -14.98 -18.76 -10.28
N MET A 512 -14.41 -18.99 -11.47
CA MET A 512 -15.13 -19.64 -12.57
C MET A 512 -15.44 -21.14 -12.30
N ARG A 513 -14.57 -21.85 -11.56
CA ARG A 513 -14.85 -23.23 -11.11
C ARG A 513 -16.04 -23.29 -10.16
N LEU A 514 -16.07 -22.38 -9.18
CA LEU A 514 -17.24 -22.28 -8.28
C LEU A 514 -18.54 -22.04 -9.05
N LEU A 515 -18.51 -21.19 -10.09
CA LEU A 515 -19.67 -21.00 -10.96
C LEU A 515 -20.05 -22.28 -11.71
N ALA A 516 -19.07 -22.96 -12.34
CA ALA A 516 -19.29 -24.19 -13.07
C ALA A 516 -19.79 -25.34 -12.17
N GLU A 517 -19.38 -25.37 -10.90
CA GLU A 517 -19.87 -26.29 -9.87
C GLU A 517 -21.33 -26.02 -9.48
N GLY A 518 -21.87 -24.83 -9.76
CA GLY A 518 -23.26 -24.48 -9.52
C GLY A 518 -23.48 -23.42 -8.43
N VAL A 519 -22.42 -22.85 -7.89
CA VAL A 519 -22.52 -21.82 -6.86
C VAL A 519 -23.10 -20.52 -7.45
N HIS A 520 -24.03 -19.90 -6.74
CA HIS A 520 -24.62 -18.63 -7.16
C HIS A 520 -23.55 -17.53 -7.31
N PRO A 521 -23.49 -16.80 -8.45
CA PRO A 521 -22.40 -15.86 -8.75
C PRO A 521 -22.23 -14.75 -7.70
N ALA A 522 -23.32 -14.25 -7.11
CA ALA A 522 -23.22 -13.24 -6.05
C ALA A 522 -22.55 -13.77 -4.78
N ARG A 523 -22.71 -15.07 -4.46
CA ARG A 523 -22.00 -15.69 -3.32
C ARG A 523 -20.50 -15.80 -3.59
N ILE A 524 -20.11 -16.11 -4.83
CA ILE A 524 -18.70 -16.20 -5.26
C ILE A 524 -18.02 -14.83 -5.09
N GLU A 525 -18.64 -13.79 -5.66
CA GLU A 525 -18.12 -12.42 -5.59
C GLU A 525 -18.00 -11.93 -4.13
N MET A 526 -19.06 -12.18 -3.34
CA MET A 526 -19.07 -11.77 -1.92
C MET A 526 -18.04 -12.54 -1.09
N ALA A 527 -17.82 -13.83 -1.34
CA ALA A 527 -16.82 -14.64 -0.63
C ALA A 527 -15.40 -14.09 -0.88
N ALA A 528 -15.09 -13.66 -2.11
CA ALA A 528 -13.82 -13.03 -2.41
C ALA A 528 -13.63 -11.70 -1.68
N LEU A 529 -14.66 -10.86 -1.65
CA LEU A 529 -14.61 -9.59 -0.90
C LEU A 529 -14.45 -9.83 0.61
N LYS A 530 -15.14 -10.83 1.17
CA LYS A 530 -15.00 -11.23 2.58
C LYS A 530 -13.65 -11.89 2.89
N ALA A 531 -13.01 -12.51 1.91
CA ALA A 531 -11.62 -12.96 2.02
C ALA A 531 -10.63 -11.79 2.13
N GLY A 532 -11.04 -10.58 1.74
CA GLY A 532 -10.23 -9.38 1.71
C GLY A 532 -9.68 -9.03 0.33
N MET A 533 -10.15 -9.71 -0.73
CA MET A 533 -9.78 -9.36 -2.10
C MET A 533 -10.46 -8.03 -2.49
N PRO A 534 -9.80 -7.14 -3.24
CA PRO A 534 -10.36 -5.84 -3.61
C PRO A 534 -11.51 -5.94 -4.62
N VAL A 535 -11.54 -7.01 -5.39
CA VAL A 535 -12.52 -7.26 -6.47
C VAL A 535 -12.84 -8.75 -6.51
N GLY A 536 -14.08 -9.11 -6.85
CA GLY A 536 -14.45 -10.50 -7.04
C GLY A 536 -13.86 -11.11 -8.32
N PRO A 537 -13.73 -12.45 -8.40
CA PRO A 537 -13.03 -13.13 -9.50
C PRO A 537 -13.76 -13.03 -10.84
N LEU A 538 -15.10 -12.98 -10.84
CA LEU A 538 -15.87 -12.84 -12.07
C LEU A 538 -15.79 -11.39 -12.60
N ALA A 539 -15.84 -10.41 -11.70
CA ALA A 539 -15.68 -9.01 -12.07
C ALA A 539 -14.28 -8.73 -12.65
N ILE A 540 -13.24 -9.28 -12.05
CA ILE A 540 -11.87 -9.08 -12.55
C ILE A 540 -11.60 -9.83 -13.85
N GLN A 541 -12.25 -10.98 -14.07
CA GLN A 541 -12.18 -11.69 -15.34
C GLN A 541 -12.73 -10.85 -16.49
N ASP A 542 -13.81 -10.11 -16.27
CA ASP A 542 -14.35 -9.20 -17.28
C ASP A 542 -13.39 -8.02 -17.60
N GLU A 543 -12.65 -7.52 -16.60
CA GLU A 543 -11.60 -6.51 -16.82
C GLU A 543 -10.44 -7.04 -17.66
N VAL A 544 -10.04 -8.30 -17.45
CA VAL A 544 -8.95 -8.98 -18.19
C VAL A 544 -9.39 -9.33 -19.62
N SER A 545 -10.68 -9.54 -19.88
CA SER A 545 -11.29 -10.08 -21.10
C SER A 545 -11.28 -11.61 -21.18
N LEU A 546 -12.44 -12.20 -21.45
CA LEU A 546 -12.59 -13.64 -21.63
C LEU A 546 -11.84 -14.14 -22.86
N THR A 547 -11.80 -13.34 -23.93
CA THR A 547 -11.08 -13.68 -25.17
C THR A 547 -9.58 -13.77 -24.94
N LEU A 548 -9.00 -12.90 -24.10
CA LEU A 548 -7.59 -13.00 -23.74
C LEU A 548 -7.33 -14.28 -22.92
N THR A 549 -8.18 -14.60 -21.98
CA THR A 549 -8.05 -15.83 -21.17
C THR A 549 -8.14 -17.08 -22.03
N GLU A 550 -9.06 -17.15 -22.98
CA GLU A 550 -9.17 -18.26 -23.94
C GLU A 550 -7.91 -18.38 -24.82
N HIS A 551 -7.41 -17.23 -25.33
CA HIS A 551 -6.19 -17.20 -26.13
C HIS A 551 -4.97 -17.71 -25.34
N VAL A 552 -4.75 -17.20 -24.13
CA VAL A 552 -3.64 -17.63 -23.25
C VAL A 552 -3.73 -19.13 -22.93
N ALA A 553 -4.93 -19.63 -22.63
CA ALA A 553 -5.13 -21.07 -22.40
C ALA A 553 -4.83 -21.92 -23.65
N SER A 554 -5.21 -21.45 -24.84
CA SER A 554 -4.92 -22.11 -26.11
C SER A 554 -3.42 -22.16 -26.39
N GLU A 555 -2.71 -21.03 -26.27
CA GLU A 555 -1.27 -20.97 -26.49
C GLU A 555 -0.51 -21.81 -25.45
N THR A 556 -0.96 -21.83 -24.22
CA THR A 556 -0.37 -22.68 -23.17
C THR A 556 -0.53 -24.16 -23.50
N ARG A 557 -1.70 -24.58 -23.98
CA ARG A 557 -1.92 -25.99 -24.42
C ARG A 557 -1.00 -26.37 -25.57
N LYS A 558 -0.89 -25.52 -26.59
CA LYS A 558 0.01 -25.76 -27.74
C LYS A 558 1.47 -25.90 -27.29
N ALA A 559 1.93 -25.04 -26.41
CA ALA A 559 3.30 -25.09 -25.92
C ALA A 559 3.57 -26.34 -25.07
N LEU A 560 2.66 -26.71 -24.17
CA LEU A 560 2.78 -27.96 -23.39
C LEU A 560 2.72 -29.21 -24.27
N GLN A 561 1.88 -29.21 -25.29
CA GLN A 561 1.82 -30.31 -26.27
C GLN A 561 3.15 -30.45 -27.02
N ALA A 562 3.80 -29.36 -27.39
CA ALA A 562 5.14 -29.40 -27.99
C ALA A 562 6.21 -29.95 -27.03
N GLU A 563 6.01 -29.84 -25.72
CA GLU A 563 6.85 -30.44 -24.67
C GLU A 563 6.44 -31.89 -24.34
N GLY A 564 5.45 -32.47 -25.04
CA GLY A 564 4.94 -33.82 -24.76
C GLY A 564 4.05 -33.90 -23.51
N LYS A 565 3.50 -32.77 -23.04
CA LYS A 565 2.60 -32.70 -21.90
C LYS A 565 1.18 -32.35 -22.35
N GLU A 566 0.17 -32.86 -21.65
CA GLU A 566 -1.23 -32.54 -21.92
C GLU A 566 -1.78 -31.62 -20.82
N LEU A 567 -2.52 -30.60 -21.23
CA LEU A 567 -3.35 -29.78 -20.35
C LEU A 567 -4.83 -30.08 -20.67
N PRO A 568 -5.52 -30.90 -19.86
CA PRO A 568 -6.90 -31.27 -20.12
C PRO A 568 -7.83 -30.04 -20.05
N LYS A 569 -8.92 -30.10 -20.84
CA LYS A 569 -10.01 -29.13 -20.71
C LYS A 569 -10.70 -29.30 -19.36
N THR A 570 -11.11 -28.20 -18.78
CA THR A 570 -11.80 -28.11 -17.49
C THR A 570 -13.21 -27.55 -17.69
N PRO A 571 -14.10 -27.64 -16.71
CA PRO A 571 -15.42 -26.98 -16.77
C PRO A 571 -15.35 -25.46 -16.97
N VAL A 572 -14.22 -24.84 -16.61
CA VAL A 572 -13.97 -23.41 -16.85
C VAL A 572 -13.88 -23.10 -18.34
N ASP A 573 -13.25 -23.98 -19.11
CA ASP A 573 -13.15 -23.83 -20.58
C ASP A 573 -14.53 -23.81 -21.23
N GLU A 574 -15.47 -24.62 -20.74
CA GLU A 574 -16.85 -24.66 -21.23
C GLU A 574 -17.59 -23.35 -20.89
N VAL A 575 -17.44 -22.84 -19.68
CA VAL A 575 -18.03 -21.54 -19.27
C VAL A 575 -17.52 -20.41 -20.17
N ILE A 576 -16.21 -20.34 -20.40
CA ILE A 576 -15.58 -19.32 -21.26
C ILE A 576 -16.08 -19.46 -22.69
N HIS A 577 -16.06 -20.67 -23.23
CA HIS A 577 -16.52 -20.95 -24.60
C HIS A 577 -17.97 -20.52 -24.80
N THR A 578 -18.87 -20.90 -23.89
CA THR A 578 -20.28 -20.54 -23.94
C THR A 578 -20.47 -19.02 -23.91
N LEU A 579 -19.80 -18.32 -22.99
CA LEU A 579 -19.91 -16.86 -22.91
C LEU A 579 -19.43 -16.18 -24.19
N ILE A 580 -18.30 -16.56 -24.75
CA ILE A 580 -17.69 -15.92 -25.92
C ILE A 580 -18.43 -16.27 -27.20
N HIS A 581 -18.63 -17.57 -27.49
CA HIS A 581 -19.00 -18.05 -28.81
C HIS A 581 -20.51 -18.23 -28.99
N GLU A 582 -21.22 -18.59 -27.90
CA GLU A 582 -22.66 -18.78 -27.99
C GLU A 582 -23.44 -17.50 -27.61
N LEU A 583 -22.92 -16.71 -26.65
CA LEU A 583 -23.61 -15.59 -26.05
C LEU A 583 -23.01 -14.24 -26.42
N ASN A 584 -21.88 -14.22 -27.12
CA ASN A 584 -21.12 -13.02 -27.53
C ASN A 584 -20.79 -12.08 -26.33
N ARG A 585 -20.48 -12.66 -25.16
CA ARG A 585 -20.13 -11.96 -23.93
C ARG A 585 -18.63 -12.05 -23.68
N LYS A 586 -17.86 -11.05 -24.11
CA LYS A 586 -16.39 -11.10 -24.18
C LYS A 586 -15.71 -10.37 -23.02
N GLY A 587 -16.47 -9.70 -22.18
CA GLY A 587 -15.98 -8.93 -21.04
C GLY A 587 -16.33 -7.45 -21.11
N LYS A 588 -15.77 -6.67 -20.18
CA LYS A 588 -16.10 -5.26 -19.96
C LYS A 588 -15.89 -4.39 -21.22
N ALA A 589 -14.77 -4.56 -21.91
CA ALA A 589 -14.46 -3.77 -23.11
C ALA A 589 -15.49 -3.97 -24.23
N ALA A 590 -16.16 -5.12 -24.26
CA ALA A 590 -17.25 -5.44 -25.19
C ALA A 590 -18.66 -5.07 -24.62
N GLY A 591 -18.71 -4.46 -23.42
CA GLY A 591 -19.96 -4.06 -22.76
C GLY A 591 -20.71 -5.21 -22.06
N ALA A 592 -20.24 -6.45 -22.17
CA ALA A 592 -20.89 -7.62 -21.60
C ALA A 592 -19.88 -8.78 -21.35
N GLY A 593 -19.94 -9.34 -20.16
CA GLY A 593 -19.18 -10.49 -19.71
C GLY A 593 -19.97 -11.26 -18.66
N PHE A 594 -19.37 -11.57 -17.52
CA PHE A 594 -20.11 -12.05 -16.35
C PHE A 594 -21.06 -10.96 -15.80
N TYR A 595 -20.74 -9.70 -16.08
CA TYR A 595 -21.54 -8.54 -15.76
C TYR A 595 -22.11 -7.89 -17.01
N ASP A 596 -23.20 -7.17 -16.84
CA ASP A 596 -23.69 -6.18 -17.77
C ASP A 596 -23.12 -4.79 -17.39
N TYR A 597 -22.74 -4.01 -18.41
CA TYR A 597 -22.13 -2.68 -18.27
C TYR A 597 -23.00 -1.64 -18.99
N PRO A 598 -24.15 -1.25 -18.41
CA PRO A 598 -25.04 -0.27 -19.04
C PRO A 598 -24.34 1.11 -19.11
N GLU A 599 -24.54 1.86 -20.21
CA GLU A 599 -23.99 3.20 -20.39
C GLU A 599 -24.42 4.16 -19.28
N ASN A 600 -25.67 4.06 -18.84
CA ASN A 600 -26.28 4.89 -17.80
C ASN A 600 -26.69 4.02 -16.61
N GLY A 601 -25.74 3.49 -15.84
CA GLY A 601 -26.07 2.67 -14.68
C GLY A 601 -24.85 2.03 -14.01
N LYS A 602 -25.12 1.33 -12.90
CA LYS A 602 -24.11 0.53 -12.23
C LYS A 602 -24.02 -0.85 -12.88
N LYS A 603 -22.79 -1.36 -13.04
CA LYS A 603 -22.59 -2.75 -13.45
C LYS A 603 -23.30 -3.69 -12.48
N HIS A 604 -23.88 -4.76 -12.97
CA HIS A 604 -24.52 -5.81 -12.20
C HIS A 604 -24.25 -7.18 -12.83
N LEU A 605 -24.32 -8.22 -12.01
CA LEU A 605 -24.16 -9.59 -12.49
C LEU A 605 -25.25 -9.89 -13.53
N TRP A 606 -24.85 -10.49 -14.65
CA TRP A 606 -25.80 -10.88 -15.68
C TRP A 606 -26.71 -12.03 -15.21
N GLU A 607 -28.02 -11.86 -15.30
CA GLU A 607 -29.01 -12.84 -14.83
C GLU A 607 -28.86 -14.20 -15.52
N GLY A 608 -28.39 -14.22 -16.76
CA GLY A 608 -28.15 -15.46 -17.50
C GLY A 608 -27.11 -16.39 -16.89
N LEU A 609 -26.32 -15.95 -15.90
CA LEU A 609 -25.43 -16.82 -15.13
C LEU A 609 -26.17 -17.86 -14.31
N ASN A 610 -27.47 -17.65 -14.05
CA ASN A 610 -28.32 -18.62 -13.36
C ASN A 610 -28.40 -19.98 -14.10
N ARG A 611 -28.03 -20.04 -15.39
CA ARG A 611 -27.95 -21.31 -16.14
C ARG A 611 -26.98 -22.32 -15.56
N TRP A 612 -25.93 -21.87 -14.88
CA TRP A 612 -24.97 -22.74 -14.18
C TRP A 612 -25.37 -23.03 -12.73
N GLN A 613 -26.33 -22.28 -12.17
CA GLN A 613 -26.74 -22.45 -10.80
C GLN A 613 -27.37 -23.81 -10.56
N LYS A 614 -26.90 -24.48 -9.51
CA LYS A 614 -27.43 -25.74 -8.99
C LYS A 614 -27.65 -25.59 -7.49
N ASP A 615 -28.41 -26.51 -6.90
CA ASP A 615 -28.43 -26.63 -5.46
C ASP A 615 -27.04 -27.04 -4.96
N HIS A 616 -26.39 -26.19 -4.19
CA HIS A 616 -25.00 -26.38 -3.76
C HIS A 616 -24.85 -25.93 -2.31
N ASP A 617 -24.43 -26.85 -1.46
CA ASP A 617 -24.32 -26.69 -0.01
C ASP A 617 -22.94 -26.21 0.49
N ILE A 618 -22.06 -25.72 -0.42
CA ILE A 618 -20.74 -25.22 -0.03
C ILE A 618 -20.86 -24.11 1.02
N SER A 619 -20.11 -24.24 2.11
CA SER A 619 -20.04 -23.23 3.14
C SER A 619 -19.35 -21.95 2.65
N GLU A 620 -19.71 -20.81 3.26
CA GLU A 620 -19.03 -19.54 2.99
C GLU A 620 -17.53 -19.64 3.32
N GLN A 621 -17.19 -20.35 4.41
CA GLN A 621 -15.80 -20.53 4.82
C GLN A 621 -15.01 -21.35 3.80
N ASP A 622 -15.59 -22.42 3.24
CA ASP A 622 -14.91 -23.18 2.20
C ASP A 622 -14.66 -22.32 0.94
N MET A 623 -15.60 -21.44 0.57
CA MET A 623 -15.39 -20.52 -0.57
C MET A 623 -14.24 -19.54 -0.28
N ILE A 624 -14.22 -18.94 0.91
CA ILE A 624 -13.16 -18.02 1.34
C ILE A 624 -11.80 -18.73 1.35
N ASP A 625 -11.75 -19.91 1.95
CA ASP A 625 -10.51 -20.70 2.02
C ASP A 625 -10.03 -21.12 0.63
N ARG A 626 -10.92 -21.56 -0.24
CA ARG A 626 -10.56 -21.91 -1.64
C ARG A 626 -9.90 -20.73 -2.34
N ILE A 627 -10.46 -19.52 -2.20
CA ILE A 627 -9.93 -18.28 -2.80
C ILE A 627 -8.55 -17.92 -2.25
N LEU A 628 -8.35 -18.01 -0.93
CA LEU A 628 -7.08 -17.67 -0.31
C LEU A 628 -6.02 -18.76 -0.53
N PHE A 629 -6.37 -20.03 -0.29
CA PHE A 629 -5.42 -21.13 -0.37
C PHE A 629 -4.93 -21.41 -1.79
N VAL A 630 -5.78 -21.31 -2.83
CA VAL A 630 -5.33 -21.58 -4.21
C VAL A 630 -4.20 -20.64 -4.62
N GLN A 631 -4.26 -19.38 -4.23
CA GLN A 631 -3.22 -18.39 -4.49
C GLN A 631 -2.00 -18.58 -3.59
N ALA A 632 -2.22 -18.82 -2.29
CA ALA A 632 -1.13 -19.00 -1.34
C ALA A 632 -0.29 -20.25 -1.63
N LEU A 633 -0.95 -21.35 -1.94
CA LEU A 633 -0.26 -22.61 -2.30
C LEU A 633 0.50 -22.47 -3.62
N ASP A 634 -0.03 -21.78 -4.61
CA ASP A 634 0.68 -21.58 -5.87
C ASP A 634 1.83 -20.56 -5.74
N THR A 635 1.69 -19.55 -4.88
CA THR A 635 2.82 -18.68 -4.49
C THR A 635 3.93 -19.50 -3.83
N LEU A 636 3.55 -20.44 -2.96
CA LEU A 636 4.53 -21.32 -2.33
C LEU A 636 5.20 -22.28 -3.32
N ARG A 637 4.47 -22.76 -4.35
CA ARG A 637 5.07 -23.52 -5.46
C ARG A 637 6.06 -22.66 -6.24
N CYS A 638 5.73 -21.40 -6.53
CA CYS A 638 6.68 -20.48 -7.16
C CYS A 638 7.97 -20.33 -6.33
N TYR A 639 7.87 -20.31 -5.00
CA TYR A 639 9.02 -20.24 -4.12
C TYR A 639 9.80 -21.57 -4.10
N GLU A 640 9.11 -22.72 -4.03
CA GLU A 640 9.73 -24.05 -4.05
C GLU A 640 10.44 -24.34 -5.38
N GLU A 641 9.86 -23.89 -6.49
CA GLU A 641 10.40 -24.02 -7.85
C GLU A 641 11.53 -23.02 -8.17
N GLY A 642 11.81 -22.07 -7.27
CA GLY A 642 12.83 -21.05 -7.47
C GLY A 642 12.41 -19.93 -8.42
N VAL A 643 11.12 -19.78 -8.73
CA VAL A 643 10.60 -18.58 -9.44
C VAL A 643 10.70 -17.36 -8.52
N LEU A 644 10.39 -17.55 -7.26
CA LEU A 644 10.61 -16.59 -6.16
C LEU A 644 11.81 -17.06 -5.32
N GLU A 645 12.68 -16.11 -4.94
CA GLU A 645 13.83 -16.36 -4.07
C GLU A 645 13.70 -15.63 -2.73
N SER A 646 12.68 -14.78 -2.58
CA SER A 646 12.47 -13.93 -1.41
C SER A 646 11.02 -14.02 -0.94
N VAL A 647 10.82 -14.34 0.35
CA VAL A 647 9.50 -14.29 1.00
C VAL A 647 8.95 -12.86 1.06
N ILE A 648 9.83 -11.86 1.17
CA ILE A 648 9.45 -10.44 1.13
C ILE A 648 8.85 -10.11 -0.24
N ASP A 649 9.54 -10.48 -1.32
CA ASP A 649 9.06 -10.26 -2.69
C ASP A 649 7.75 -11.02 -2.96
N ALA A 650 7.61 -12.23 -2.43
CA ALA A 650 6.38 -13.01 -2.51
C ALA A 650 5.19 -12.31 -1.82
N ASN A 651 5.38 -11.85 -0.60
CA ASN A 651 4.32 -11.19 0.18
C ASN A 651 3.95 -9.83 -0.41
N VAL A 652 4.91 -8.97 -0.69
CA VAL A 652 4.69 -7.65 -1.30
C VAL A 652 4.10 -7.82 -2.70
N GLY A 653 4.66 -8.71 -3.51
CA GLY A 653 4.19 -8.98 -4.87
C GLY A 653 2.76 -9.52 -4.91
N SER A 654 2.37 -10.40 -4.00
CA SER A 654 1.00 -10.91 -3.93
C SER A 654 -0.02 -9.82 -3.61
N ILE A 655 0.31 -8.89 -2.71
CA ILE A 655 -0.61 -7.79 -2.35
C ILE A 655 -0.66 -6.73 -3.46
N PHE A 656 0.48 -6.18 -3.84
CA PHE A 656 0.53 -5.03 -4.75
C PHE A 656 0.41 -5.39 -6.23
N GLY A 657 0.71 -6.65 -6.61
CA GLY A 657 0.62 -7.12 -7.99
C GLY A 657 -0.72 -7.75 -8.32
N ILE A 658 -1.22 -8.62 -7.46
CA ILE A 658 -2.43 -9.41 -7.73
C ILE A 658 -3.60 -9.14 -6.78
N GLY A 659 -3.45 -8.17 -5.87
CA GLY A 659 -4.52 -7.77 -4.96
C GLY A 659 -4.84 -8.81 -3.87
N TYR A 660 -3.88 -9.66 -3.50
CA TYR A 660 -4.08 -10.59 -2.38
C TYR A 660 -4.43 -9.83 -1.10
N ALA A 661 -5.22 -10.44 -0.24
CA ALA A 661 -5.80 -9.80 0.94
C ALA A 661 -4.76 -9.10 1.85
N PRO A 662 -4.75 -7.76 1.97
CA PRO A 662 -3.71 -7.04 2.71
C PRO A 662 -3.62 -7.38 4.20
N TRP A 663 -4.74 -7.73 4.84
CA TRP A 663 -4.78 -8.09 6.25
C TRP A 663 -3.96 -9.34 6.60
N THR A 664 -3.67 -10.17 5.59
CA THR A 664 -2.87 -11.38 5.75
C THR A 664 -1.36 -11.11 5.83
N GLY A 665 -0.91 -9.95 5.34
CA GLY A 665 0.51 -9.65 5.15
C GLY A 665 1.13 -10.28 3.90
N GLY A 666 0.32 -10.93 3.05
CA GLY A 666 0.75 -11.58 1.80
C GLY A 666 0.53 -13.09 1.80
N ALA A 667 0.72 -13.69 0.63
CA ALA A 667 0.34 -15.08 0.40
C ALA A 667 1.15 -16.09 1.24
N ILE A 668 2.44 -15.88 1.41
CA ILE A 668 3.26 -16.75 2.30
C ILE A 668 2.96 -16.45 3.77
N GLN A 669 2.82 -15.18 4.15
CA GLN A 669 2.47 -14.80 5.50
C GLN A 669 1.08 -15.30 5.90
N PHE A 670 0.15 -15.42 4.96
CA PHE A 670 -1.15 -16.07 5.20
C PHE A 670 -0.99 -17.50 5.72
N LEU A 671 -0.13 -18.31 5.11
CA LEU A 671 0.14 -19.68 5.56
C LEU A 671 0.81 -19.69 6.95
N ASN A 672 1.77 -18.79 7.18
CA ASN A 672 2.43 -18.67 8.48
C ASN A 672 1.44 -18.31 9.60
N GLN A 673 0.60 -17.31 9.41
CA GLN A 673 -0.38 -16.88 10.42
C GLN A 673 -1.52 -17.90 10.63
N TYR A 674 -1.88 -18.66 9.59
CA TYR A 674 -2.88 -19.73 9.71
C TYR A 674 -2.40 -20.82 10.66
N GLY A 675 -1.08 -20.91 10.83
CA GLY A 675 -0.35 -21.96 11.50
C GLY A 675 0.02 -23.07 10.52
N ILE A 676 1.29 -23.30 10.30
CA ILE A 676 1.80 -24.18 9.23
C ILE A 676 1.16 -25.58 9.27
N ASP A 677 1.04 -26.20 10.47
CA ASP A 677 0.39 -27.50 10.64
C ASP A 677 -1.10 -27.45 10.25
N LYS A 678 -1.78 -26.38 10.63
CA LYS A 678 -3.21 -26.18 10.31
C LYS A 678 -3.40 -25.90 8.83
N ALA A 679 -2.50 -25.10 8.24
CA ALA A 679 -2.52 -24.79 6.82
C ALA A 679 -2.32 -26.04 5.96
N GLN A 680 -1.39 -26.93 6.33
CA GLN A 680 -1.22 -28.22 5.65
C GLN A 680 -2.50 -29.06 5.73
N LYS A 681 -3.06 -29.28 6.91
CA LYS A 681 -4.29 -30.06 7.08
C LYS A 681 -5.45 -29.48 6.30
N ARG A 682 -5.62 -28.15 6.33
CA ARG A 682 -6.68 -27.48 5.60
C ARG A 682 -6.51 -27.62 4.09
N ALA A 683 -5.30 -27.52 3.59
CA ALA A 683 -4.98 -27.75 2.17
C ALA A 683 -5.31 -29.21 1.76
N GLU A 684 -4.99 -30.20 2.59
CA GLU A 684 -5.32 -31.61 2.36
C GLU A 684 -6.85 -31.83 2.33
N GLU A 685 -7.60 -31.24 3.26
CA GLU A 685 -9.08 -31.26 3.26
C GLU A 685 -9.66 -30.65 1.97
N LEU A 686 -9.15 -29.48 1.57
CA LEU A 686 -9.57 -28.83 0.33
C LEU A 686 -9.19 -29.65 -0.90
N ALA A 687 -8.02 -30.28 -0.91
CA ALA A 687 -7.59 -31.15 -2.00
C ALA A 687 -8.49 -32.38 -2.16
N ALA A 688 -8.82 -33.03 -1.04
CA ALA A 688 -9.72 -34.20 -1.01
C ALA A 688 -11.14 -33.85 -1.50
N LYS A 689 -11.62 -32.66 -1.18
CA LYS A 689 -13.00 -32.23 -1.47
C LYS A 689 -13.15 -31.54 -2.84
N TYR A 690 -12.14 -30.77 -3.24
CA TYR A 690 -12.25 -29.85 -4.39
C TYR A 690 -11.17 -30.05 -5.47
N GLY A 691 -10.20 -30.95 -5.24
CA GLY A 691 -9.24 -31.38 -6.25
C GLY A 691 -7.78 -30.97 -6.02
N GLU A 692 -6.90 -31.55 -6.82
CA GLU A 692 -5.44 -31.55 -6.64
C GLU A 692 -4.75 -30.18 -6.57
N ARG A 693 -5.38 -29.12 -7.09
CA ARG A 693 -4.82 -27.75 -7.03
C ARG A 693 -4.58 -27.24 -5.60
N PHE A 694 -5.24 -27.86 -4.61
CA PHE A 694 -5.06 -27.59 -3.18
C PHE A 694 -4.05 -28.53 -2.52
N THR A 695 -3.45 -29.48 -3.24
CA THR A 695 -2.43 -30.37 -2.67
C THR A 695 -1.29 -29.56 -2.07
N PRO A 696 -0.95 -29.76 -0.78
CA PRO A 696 0.15 -29.04 -0.15
C PRO A 696 1.47 -29.26 -0.88
N PRO A 697 2.22 -28.18 -1.23
CA PRO A 697 3.59 -28.31 -1.73
C PRO A 697 4.49 -29.02 -0.73
N THR A 698 5.59 -29.62 -1.21
CA THR A 698 6.55 -30.36 -0.36
C THR A 698 7.12 -29.47 0.72
N LEU A 699 7.43 -28.21 0.41
CA LEU A 699 7.94 -27.24 1.38
C LEU A 699 6.97 -27.00 2.53
N LEU A 700 5.65 -26.92 2.28
CA LEU A 700 4.65 -26.77 3.36
C LEU A 700 4.67 -27.97 4.31
N LYS A 701 4.72 -29.22 3.77
CA LYS A 701 4.80 -30.44 4.55
C LYS A 701 6.07 -30.48 5.40
N THR A 702 7.21 -30.19 4.78
CA THR A 702 8.51 -30.15 5.47
C THR A 702 8.52 -29.14 6.62
N LYS A 703 7.99 -27.94 6.37
CA LYS A 703 7.91 -26.88 7.40
C LYS A 703 6.94 -27.24 8.53
N ALA A 704 5.84 -27.93 8.21
CA ALA A 704 4.92 -28.45 9.23
C ALA A 704 5.57 -29.51 10.12
N GLU A 705 6.29 -30.47 9.54
CA GLU A 705 7.06 -31.47 10.30
C GLU A 705 8.10 -30.83 11.22
N GLN A 706 8.77 -29.78 10.74
CA GLN A 706 9.78 -29.02 11.49
C GLN A 706 9.17 -28.03 12.50
N LYS A 707 7.86 -27.77 12.46
CA LYS A 707 7.16 -26.74 13.24
C LYS A 707 7.78 -25.34 13.04
N GLN A 708 8.14 -25.00 11.82
CA GLN A 708 8.81 -23.76 11.44
C GLN A 708 7.98 -22.98 10.45
N ASN A 709 8.02 -21.65 10.56
CA ASN A 709 7.47 -20.76 9.55
C ASN A 709 8.32 -20.79 8.27
N ILE A 710 7.67 -20.43 7.16
CA ILE A 710 8.34 -20.22 5.86
C ILE A 710 9.02 -18.84 5.95
N GLN A 711 10.33 -18.82 5.75
CA GLN A 711 11.20 -17.64 5.85
C GLN A 711 11.95 -17.42 4.53
#